data_dae7fb2f78bfd02b24c2f99cf3182a03
#
_entry.id   dae7fb2f78bfd02b24c2f99cf3182a03
#
_cell.length_a   1.000
_cell.length_b   1.000
_cell.length_c   1.000
_cell.angle_alpha   90.00
_cell.angle_beta   90.00
_cell.angle_gamma   90.00
#
_symmetry.space_group_name_H-M   'P 1'
#
loop_
_entity.id
_entity.type
_entity.pdbx_description
1 polymer ?
#
loop_
_entity_poly.entity_id
_entity_poly.type
_entity_poly.pdbx_seq_one_letter_code
_entity_poly.pdbx_strand_id
1 'polypeptide(L)'
;MKHLLMDVIKASNNLTLRYRNTIVFPTLEEINPYSSEKVTLADSEAVLGILKEARTLQEYGYYIHPNDLITLLERIVTEQDGATAVFTLRNANAYLAEVTGATRSYTTLYGDGVTAEDLKNAGIDPYMVQIVHYSLTQIMGVDDCESYHLLDDRNVKEVEEAKAKYFNEEHKDQTAYMTNLLDELATNIEGKERLNIGFDMIGDAVKIFTSLVASNNPMSETMTSDVKRFLEYVAPEINNWDRCQFTVPCKETFAMLVYEYLHHGFNATNLAKNINNATDVLRAFAVYSDPTYDGSLTTKPKFKNHLNHDERKFFMILLTHADHVDTDVFLYPEMWKRAFERLKPQQFLHKRFKKVREAADNLYHRKKPQTVKGIAENAVLHAGDSLKDFEAGLKKLEMFPGTYMRYFDKYVRTYGSKISDDLQENRHFQHIVTTSLYRVVSQVESTKMLCQLLILYQNRRHDENNTNLRYIKPKGSRAYVPLKPTAEPLCEKTYLNDFYDEIVNILRNEVTRRFKDKPYLGKVFIDEAAWGVVVPTELREANDSGLHIVGRGSYFRLPTVESAPEIAKQVHDIIVPYIHWTNGKDGMGDRVDLDLSGSFYTDDFKYAGKCSYGNLCLSAGSGEDRSVIATHSGDFTSGGPYDGPGVAEYLIVRRKDAVEKLKARYLVIHTHVYTGQDLSNTNAFFGFEYLQERNGEHQIEQYAQLINHGQKDTACKALIRPDRTIFTSNLRGKEDSMINVVIDLVNSVVWYADLATRMIGYDYATEYNYLDAPAEQRRGTEDKTPFKAYINTSPKQNNVDGTKLSALVQIKALLEKPYLYCGDLMWLHGEVRGHIVRDPKKADVIFTLPDSRYAKDADDDQEIITPFMTDRILDEFMPTK
;
A
#
# COMPACT_ATOMS: atom_id res chain seq x y z
N MET A 1 23.24 3.58 -23.30
CA MET A 1 22.30 3.58 -24.45
C MET A 1 21.38 4.76 -24.20
N LYS A 2 21.18 5.68 -25.13
CA LYS A 2 20.21 6.76 -24.93
C LYS A 2 18.82 6.14 -24.95
N HIS A 3 18.04 6.35 -23.91
CA HIS A 3 16.65 5.90 -23.87
C HIS A 3 15.80 6.77 -24.80
N LEU A 4 14.68 6.23 -25.28
CA LEU A 4 13.71 7.02 -26.02
C LEU A 4 13.04 8.00 -25.05
N LEU A 5 12.73 9.21 -25.52
CA LEU A 5 11.97 10.21 -24.73
C LEU A 5 10.70 9.60 -24.11
N MET A 6 10.04 8.75 -24.86
CA MET A 6 8.83 8.06 -24.42
C MET A 6 9.04 7.21 -23.16
N ASP A 7 10.17 6.50 -23.03
CA ASP A 7 10.48 5.67 -21.87
C ASP A 7 10.75 6.54 -20.64
N VAL A 8 11.42 7.69 -20.82
CA VAL A 8 11.68 8.65 -19.74
C VAL A 8 10.37 9.29 -19.25
N ILE A 9 9.49 9.72 -20.17
CA ILE A 9 8.16 10.26 -19.84
C ILE A 9 7.36 9.21 -19.04
N LYS A 10 7.29 7.98 -19.55
CA LYS A 10 6.56 6.89 -18.89
C LYS A 10 7.08 6.61 -17.48
N ALA A 11 8.39 6.50 -17.31
CA ALA A 11 9.01 6.24 -16.02
C ALA A 11 8.76 7.37 -15.02
N SER A 12 8.90 8.63 -15.46
CA SER A 12 8.67 9.81 -14.62
C SER A 12 7.20 9.96 -14.24
N ASN A 13 6.28 9.82 -15.20
CA ASN A 13 4.83 9.95 -14.92
C ASN A 13 4.30 8.85 -14.00
N ASN A 14 4.76 7.62 -14.14
CA ASN A 14 4.38 6.55 -13.23
C ASN A 14 4.74 6.88 -11.77
N LEU A 15 5.90 7.51 -11.55
CA LEU A 15 6.30 7.98 -10.22
C LEU A 15 5.40 9.13 -9.74
N THR A 16 5.21 10.17 -10.55
CA THR A 16 4.47 11.35 -10.11
C THR A 16 2.97 11.07 -9.93
N LEU A 17 2.38 10.23 -10.74
CA LEU A 17 1.02 9.76 -10.56
C LEU A 17 0.86 8.99 -9.25
N ARG A 18 1.73 8.00 -9.01
CA ARG A 18 1.63 7.15 -7.81
C ARG A 18 1.85 7.91 -6.51
N TYR A 19 2.83 8.81 -6.47
CA TYR A 19 3.26 9.43 -5.21
C TYR A 19 2.73 10.84 -4.98
N ARG A 20 2.19 11.49 -6.02
CA ARG A 20 1.71 12.87 -5.96
C ARG A 20 0.38 13.14 -6.66
N ASN A 21 -0.26 12.11 -7.23
CA ASN A 21 -1.46 12.28 -8.07
C ASN A 21 -1.26 13.33 -9.16
N THR A 22 -0.08 13.35 -9.79
CA THR A 22 0.31 14.41 -10.71
C THR A 22 0.74 13.84 -12.05
N ILE A 23 0.18 14.35 -13.13
CA ILE A 23 0.69 14.14 -14.49
C ILE A 23 1.72 15.21 -14.76
N VAL A 24 2.94 14.82 -15.11
CA VAL A 24 4.03 15.78 -15.35
C VAL A 24 4.39 15.82 -16.83
N PHE A 25 4.32 17.02 -17.38
CA PHE A 25 4.67 17.30 -18.76
C PHE A 25 6.13 17.75 -18.83
N PRO A 26 6.91 17.24 -19.80
CA PRO A 26 8.30 17.66 -19.96
C PRO A 26 8.40 19.12 -20.41
N THR A 27 9.43 19.81 -19.98
CA THR A 27 9.80 21.14 -20.47
C THR A 27 10.48 21.05 -21.84
N LEU A 28 10.55 22.18 -22.57
CA LEU A 28 11.28 22.23 -23.84
C LEU A 28 12.77 21.87 -23.67
N GLU A 29 13.38 22.21 -22.52
CA GLU A 29 14.76 21.86 -22.21
C GLU A 29 14.94 20.34 -22.05
N GLU A 30 13.96 19.68 -21.47
CA GLU A 30 13.94 18.21 -21.32
C GLU A 30 13.71 17.50 -22.66
N ILE A 31 12.96 18.11 -23.59
CA ILE A 31 12.68 17.55 -24.93
C ILE A 31 13.80 17.79 -25.92
N ASN A 32 14.49 18.93 -25.86
CA ASN A 32 15.52 19.32 -26.83
C ASN A 32 16.58 18.24 -27.14
N PRO A 33 17.08 17.46 -26.16
CA PRO A 33 18.00 16.36 -26.44
C PRO A 33 17.47 15.28 -27.37
N TYR A 34 16.13 15.19 -27.54
CA TYR A 34 15.40 14.20 -28.32
C TYR A 34 14.77 14.79 -29.60
N SER A 35 15.25 15.95 -30.05
CA SER A 35 14.66 16.70 -31.18
C SER A 35 14.55 15.89 -32.49
N SER A 36 15.36 14.82 -32.66
CA SER A 36 15.28 13.90 -33.80
C SER A 36 14.08 12.95 -33.76
N GLU A 37 13.42 12.84 -32.61
CA GLU A 37 12.24 11.99 -32.37
C GLU A 37 10.94 12.81 -32.35
N LYS A 38 11.04 14.12 -32.57
CA LYS A 38 9.90 15.05 -32.44
C LYS A 38 8.86 14.78 -33.53
N VAL A 39 7.64 14.43 -33.10
CA VAL A 39 6.44 14.35 -33.92
C VAL A 39 5.73 15.70 -33.84
N THR A 40 5.46 16.33 -34.95
CA THR A 40 4.68 17.58 -34.99
C THR A 40 3.22 17.27 -35.31
N LEU A 41 2.32 17.80 -34.48
CA LEU A 41 0.89 17.84 -34.77
C LEU A 41 0.44 19.27 -34.99
N ALA A 42 -0.60 19.47 -35.75
CA ALA A 42 -1.25 20.77 -35.85
C ALA A 42 -1.88 21.14 -34.51
N ASP A 43 -1.87 22.41 -34.12
CA ASP A 43 -2.35 22.85 -32.79
C ASP A 43 -3.79 22.40 -32.52
N SER A 44 -4.66 22.45 -33.53
CA SER A 44 -6.06 21.99 -33.42
C SER A 44 -6.16 20.47 -33.19
N GLU A 45 -5.29 19.68 -33.82
CA GLU A 45 -5.23 18.22 -33.59
C GLU A 45 -4.68 17.90 -32.20
N ALA A 46 -3.69 18.67 -31.74
CA ALA A 46 -3.14 18.52 -30.40
C ALA A 46 -4.17 18.85 -29.32
N VAL A 47 -4.88 19.98 -29.43
CA VAL A 47 -5.96 20.37 -28.52
C VAL A 47 -7.04 19.30 -28.45
N LEU A 48 -7.52 18.85 -29.62
CA LEU A 48 -8.51 17.78 -29.69
C LEU A 48 -8.01 16.48 -29.06
N GLY A 49 -6.75 16.11 -29.33
CA GLY A 49 -6.10 14.94 -28.73
C GLY A 49 -6.08 15.01 -27.20
N ILE A 50 -5.71 16.16 -26.64
CA ILE A 50 -5.67 16.38 -25.19
C ILE A 50 -7.06 16.26 -24.56
N LEU A 51 -8.08 16.90 -25.17
CA LEU A 51 -9.44 16.83 -24.66
C LEU A 51 -9.99 15.39 -24.69
N LYS A 52 -9.67 14.61 -25.73
CA LYS A 52 -10.03 13.19 -25.81
C LYS A 52 -9.33 12.34 -24.74
N GLU A 53 -8.03 12.53 -24.54
CA GLU A 53 -7.30 11.82 -23.50
C GLU A 53 -7.79 12.24 -22.08
N ALA A 54 -8.14 13.51 -21.87
CA ALA A 54 -8.76 13.97 -20.60
C ALA A 54 -10.14 13.32 -20.37
N ARG A 55 -10.92 13.10 -21.43
CA ARG A 55 -12.17 12.33 -21.35
C ARG A 55 -11.94 10.88 -20.97
N THR A 56 -10.93 10.24 -21.54
CA THR A 56 -10.53 8.87 -21.19
C THR A 56 -10.13 8.78 -19.71
N LEU A 57 -9.44 9.80 -19.16
CA LEU A 57 -9.18 9.86 -17.72
C LEU A 57 -10.48 9.83 -16.91
N GLN A 58 -11.50 10.55 -17.34
CA GLN A 58 -12.79 10.57 -16.64
C GLN A 58 -13.52 9.22 -16.69
N GLU A 59 -13.34 8.45 -17.75
CA GLU A 59 -13.85 7.09 -17.85
C GLU A 59 -13.18 6.13 -16.84
N TYR A 60 -11.93 6.40 -16.51
CA TYR A 60 -11.19 5.64 -15.48
C TYR A 60 -11.40 6.13 -14.05
N GLY A 61 -12.26 7.11 -13.84
CA GLY A 61 -12.55 7.66 -12.51
C GLY A 61 -11.62 8.78 -12.07
N TYR A 62 -10.89 9.42 -13.01
CA TYR A 62 -9.98 10.53 -12.73
C TYR A 62 -10.35 11.77 -13.54
N TYR A 63 -9.94 12.94 -13.08
CA TYR A 63 -10.13 14.18 -13.86
C TYR A 63 -9.00 15.17 -13.61
N ILE A 64 -8.71 15.99 -14.63
CA ILE A 64 -7.88 17.19 -14.50
C ILE A 64 -8.82 18.36 -14.25
N HIS A 65 -8.50 19.20 -13.25
CA HIS A 65 -9.32 20.38 -12.97
C HIS A 65 -9.43 21.28 -14.23
N PRO A 66 -10.59 21.88 -14.52
CA PRO A 66 -10.79 22.67 -15.74
C PRO A 66 -9.75 23.79 -15.92
N ASN A 67 -9.39 24.51 -14.87
CA ASN A 67 -8.38 25.57 -14.92
C ASN A 67 -6.98 25.00 -15.25
N ASP A 68 -6.62 23.87 -14.68
CA ASP A 68 -5.36 23.18 -14.98
C ASP A 68 -5.33 22.71 -16.45
N LEU A 69 -6.47 22.22 -16.94
CA LEU A 69 -6.59 21.82 -18.34
C LEU A 69 -6.46 23.02 -19.29
N ILE A 70 -7.07 24.16 -18.98
CA ILE A 70 -6.90 25.41 -19.74
C ILE A 70 -5.44 25.85 -19.74
N THR A 71 -4.78 25.86 -18.59
CA THR A 71 -3.35 26.18 -18.47
C THR A 71 -2.49 25.28 -19.33
N LEU A 72 -2.78 23.97 -19.37
CA LEU A 72 -2.11 23.02 -20.23
C LEU A 72 -2.30 23.35 -21.70
N LEU A 73 -3.53 23.64 -22.12
CA LEU A 73 -3.87 23.99 -23.51
C LEU A 73 -3.19 25.29 -23.96
N GLU A 74 -3.20 26.34 -23.11
CA GLU A 74 -2.53 27.62 -23.40
C GLU A 74 -1.01 27.43 -23.57
N ARG A 75 -0.42 26.62 -22.73
CA ARG A 75 1.01 26.33 -22.80
C ARG A 75 1.38 25.59 -24.08
N ILE A 76 0.60 24.61 -24.49
CA ILE A 76 0.88 23.81 -25.69
C ILE A 76 0.80 24.66 -26.95
N VAL A 77 -0.18 25.54 -27.04
CA VAL A 77 -0.32 26.47 -28.16
C VAL A 77 0.88 27.43 -28.21
N THR A 78 1.39 27.86 -27.06
CA THR A 78 2.56 28.76 -26.99
C THR A 78 3.88 28.05 -27.25
N GLU A 79 4.07 26.85 -26.77
CA GLU A 79 5.33 26.08 -26.85
C GLU A 79 5.39 25.14 -28.08
N GLN A 80 4.31 24.97 -28.81
CA GLN A 80 4.19 24.11 -30.01
C GLN A 80 4.60 22.63 -29.79
N ASP A 81 4.30 22.08 -28.63
CA ASP A 81 4.65 20.70 -28.26
C ASP A 81 3.43 19.81 -27.98
N GLY A 82 2.41 19.96 -28.81
CA GLY A 82 1.14 19.24 -28.65
C GLY A 82 1.27 17.72 -28.73
N ALA A 83 2.14 17.21 -29.58
CA ALA A 83 2.32 15.76 -29.74
C ALA A 83 2.85 15.10 -28.47
N THR A 84 3.82 15.69 -27.81
CA THR A 84 4.38 15.19 -26.55
C THR A 84 3.34 15.25 -25.42
N ALA A 85 2.51 16.27 -25.39
CA ALA A 85 1.46 16.38 -24.38
C ALA A 85 0.37 15.33 -24.56
N VAL A 86 -0.10 15.09 -25.78
CA VAL A 86 -1.04 14.00 -26.08
C VAL A 86 -0.44 12.65 -25.68
N PHE A 87 0.84 12.43 -26.03
CA PHE A 87 1.55 11.21 -25.65
C PHE A 87 1.67 11.03 -24.12
N THR A 88 1.94 12.11 -23.40
CA THR A 88 2.04 12.11 -21.94
C THR A 88 0.71 11.71 -21.30
N LEU A 89 -0.41 12.30 -21.73
CA LEU A 89 -1.73 11.93 -21.26
C LEU A 89 -2.11 10.48 -21.61
N ARG A 90 -1.78 10.04 -22.83
CA ARG A 90 -2.01 8.66 -23.24
C ARG A 90 -1.24 7.65 -22.38
N ASN A 91 0.00 7.95 -22.01
CA ASN A 91 0.76 7.13 -21.07
C ASN A 91 0.16 7.14 -19.67
N ALA A 92 -0.31 8.30 -19.20
CA ALA A 92 -1.01 8.40 -17.93
C ALA A 92 -2.29 7.54 -17.94
N ASN A 93 -3.08 7.60 -19.00
CA ASN A 93 -4.26 6.75 -19.19
C ASN A 93 -3.91 5.26 -19.14
N ALA A 94 -2.89 4.85 -19.89
CA ALA A 94 -2.46 3.46 -19.93
C ALA A 94 -1.99 2.96 -18.54
N TYR A 95 -1.26 3.78 -17.81
CA TYR A 95 -0.81 3.46 -16.45
C TYR A 95 -2.00 3.35 -15.48
N LEU A 96 -2.91 4.32 -15.50
CA LEU A 96 -4.09 4.33 -14.64
C LEU A 96 -5.00 3.14 -14.96
N ALA A 97 -5.21 2.83 -16.23
CA ALA A 97 -5.96 1.65 -16.64
C ALA A 97 -5.34 0.34 -16.11
N GLU A 98 -4.02 0.24 -16.11
CA GLU A 98 -3.30 -0.92 -15.55
C GLU A 98 -3.49 -1.03 -14.04
N VAL A 99 -3.22 0.06 -13.30
CA VAL A 99 -3.22 0.04 -11.82
C VAL A 99 -4.61 -0.02 -11.20
N THR A 100 -5.63 0.44 -11.91
CA THR A 100 -7.04 0.33 -11.47
C THR A 100 -7.70 -0.97 -11.92
N GLY A 101 -7.04 -1.73 -12.79
CA GLY A 101 -7.64 -2.91 -13.40
C GLY A 101 -8.64 -2.59 -14.52
N ALA A 102 -8.73 -1.33 -14.96
CA ALA A 102 -9.66 -0.88 -16.00
C ALA A 102 -9.45 -1.62 -17.33
N THR A 103 -8.21 -1.97 -17.68
CA THR A 103 -7.89 -2.80 -18.85
C THR A 103 -8.53 -4.20 -18.80
N ARG A 104 -8.90 -4.66 -17.61
CA ARG A 104 -9.46 -6.00 -17.39
C ARG A 104 -10.98 -5.98 -17.30
N SER A 105 -11.54 -4.89 -16.78
CA SER A 105 -12.99 -4.71 -16.60
C SER A 105 -13.62 -3.82 -17.67
N TYR A 106 -12.84 -2.93 -18.25
CA TYR A 106 -13.28 -1.91 -19.18
C TYR A 106 -12.51 -2.06 -20.49
N THR A 107 -13.07 -2.77 -21.44
CA THR A 107 -12.61 -2.70 -22.82
C THR A 107 -13.26 -1.46 -23.42
N THR A 108 -12.46 -0.50 -23.89
CA THR A 108 -12.97 0.60 -24.71
C THR A 108 -13.56 0.01 -26.00
N LEU A 109 -14.86 -0.18 -26.00
CA LEU A 109 -15.55 -1.00 -26.98
C LEU A 109 -15.65 -0.36 -28.36
N TYR A 110 -15.32 0.92 -28.44
CA TYR A 110 -15.63 1.71 -29.64
C TYR A 110 -14.40 2.40 -30.24
N GLY A 111 -13.22 2.05 -29.81
CA GLY A 111 -11.98 2.72 -30.24
C GLY A 111 -11.77 4.08 -29.57
N ASP A 112 -10.63 4.70 -29.82
CA ASP A 112 -10.17 5.90 -29.12
C ASP A 112 -11.18 7.05 -29.24
N GLY A 113 -11.85 7.40 -28.15
CA GLY A 113 -12.68 8.59 -28.04
C GLY A 113 -14.11 8.49 -28.58
N VAL A 114 -14.62 7.29 -28.84
CA VAL A 114 -16.05 7.10 -29.21
C VAL A 114 -16.83 6.55 -28.05
N THR A 115 -17.89 7.22 -27.62
CA THR A 115 -18.77 6.79 -26.51
C THR A 115 -20.00 6.02 -27.01
N ALA A 116 -20.69 5.34 -26.09
CA ALA A 116 -21.98 4.72 -26.39
C ALA A 116 -23.03 5.74 -26.90
N GLU A 117 -22.93 6.98 -26.42
CA GLU A 117 -23.85 8.07 -26.83
C GLU A 117 -23.56 8.56 -28.25
N ASP A 118 -22.29 8.63 -28.61
CA ASP A 118 -21.85 8.96 -29.94
C ASP A 118 -22.36 7.93 -30.96
N LEU A 119 -22.30 6.65 -30.62
CA LEU A 119 -22.86 5.59 -31.48
C LEU A 119 -24.39 5.65 -31.58
N LYS A 120 -25.08 5.92 -30.45
CA LYS A 120 -26.55 6.13 -30.46
C LYS A 120 -26.95 7.32 -31.31
N ASN A 121 -26.22 8.43 -31.22
CA ASN A 121 -26.46 9.63 -32.02
C ASN A 121 -26.21 9.39 -33.51
N ALA A 122 -25.26 8.49 -33.84
CA ALA A 122 -25.00 8.03 -35.19
C ALA A 122 -26.01 6.96 -35.69
N GLY A 123 -26.98 6.59 -34.85
CA GLY A 123 -27.96 5.55 -35.19
C GLY A 123 -27.43 4.13 -35.16
N ILE A 124 -26.26 3.92 -34.51
CA ILE A 124 -25.63 2.61 -34.34
C ILE A 124 -25.98 2.11 -32.97
N ASP A 125 -26.48 0.88 -32.87
CA ASP A 125 -26.70 0.25 -31.56
C ASP A 125 -25.35 -0.08 -30.88
N PRO A 126 -24.98 0.61 -29.78
CA PRO A 126 -23.71 0.38 -29.09
C PRO A 126 -23.59 -1.05 -28.58
N TYR A 127 -24.71 -1.68 -28.23
CA TYR A 127 -24.73 -3.04 -27.71
C TYR A 127 -24.37 -4.07 -28.78
N MET A 128 -24.81 -3.84 -30.00
CA MET A 128 -24.47 -4.72 -31.15
C MET A 128 -22.98 -4.61 -31.51
N VAL A 129 -22.41 -3.41 -31.47
CA VAL A 129 -20.96 -3.23 -31.71
C VAL A 129 -20.17 -3.94 -30.61
N GLN A 130 -20.62 -3.86 -29.39
CA GLN A 130 -20.04 -4.55 -28.22
C GLN A 130 -20.08 -6.08 -28.37
N ILE A 131 -21.22 -6.63 -28.78
CA ILE A 131 -21.36 -8.08 -29.01
C ILE A 131 -20.45 -8.54 -30.15
N VAL A 132 -20.39 -7.81 -31.26
CA VAL A 132 -19.56 -8.15 -32.43
C VAL A 132 -18.07 -8.11 -32.03
N HIS A 133 -17.63 -7.05 -31.38
CA HIS A 133 -16.23 -6.92 -30.93
C HIS A 133 -15.87 -8.01 -29.94
N TYR A 134 -16.72 -8.26 -28.93
CA TYR A 134 -16.52 -9.33 -27.97
C TYR A 134 -16.47 -10.72 -28.62
N SER A 135 -17.36 -10.97 -29.55
CA SER A 135 -17.42 -12.25 -30.26
C SER A 135 -16.17 -12.49 -31.10
N LEU A 136 -15.64 -11.45 -31.74
CA LEU A 136 -14.45 -11.54 -32.57
C LEU A 136 -13.18 -11.69 -31.73
N THR A 137 -13.03 -10.89 -30.68
CA THR A 137 -11.81 -10.93 -29.83
C THR A 137 -11.76 -12.16 -28.91
N GLN A 138 -12.88 -12.52 -28.28
CA GLN A 138 -12.91 -13.60 -27.28
C GLN A 138 -13.16 -15.00 -27.87
N ILE A 139 -13.93 -15.10 -28.95
CA ILE A 139 -14.28 -16.39 -29.56
C ILE A 139 -13.27 -16.79 -30.64
N MET A 140 -12.75 -15.83 -31.37
CA MET A 140 -11.86 -16.07 -32.51
C MET A 140 -10.39 -15.77 -32.23
N GLY A 141 -10.06 -15.14 -31.10
CA GLY A 141 -8.67 -14.83 -30.72
C GLY A 141 -7.97 -13.85 -31.66
N VAL A 142 -8.73 -12.95 -32.28
CA VAL A 142 -8.23 -12.00 -33.28
C VAL A 142 -7.97 -10.67 -32.59
N ASP A 143 -6.76 -10.13 -32.69
CA ASP A 143 -6.41 -8.81 -32.19
C ASP A 143 -7.15 -7.69 -32.91
N ASP A 144 -7.36 -6.55 -32.24
CA ASP A 144 -8.18 -5.41 -32.66
C ASP A 144 -7.96 -4.94 -34.11
N CYS A 145 -6.74 -4.98 -34.60
CA CYS A 145 -6.40 -4.52 -35.94
C CYS A 145 -6.75 -5.52 -37.05
N GLU A 146 -6.86 -6.81 -36.76
CA GLU A 146 -7.17 -7.86 -37.71
C GLU A 146 -8.66 -8.22 -37.75
N SER A 147 -9.40 -7.91 -36.67
CA SER A 147 -10.83 -8.22 -36.56
C SER A 147 -11.70 -7.52 -37.62
N TYR A 148 -11.26 -6.38 -38.11
CA TYR A 148 -11.95 -5.67 -39.22
C TYR A 148 -11.89 -6.41 -40.56
N HIS A 149 -10.90 -7.27 -40.77
CA HIS A 149 -10.78 -8.05 -42.00
C HIS A 149 -11.70 -9.28 -42.05
N LEU A 150 -12.32 -9.66 -40.95
CA LEU A 150 -13.25 -10.79 -40.88
C LEU A 150 -14.72 -10.36 -40.93
N LEU A 151 -15.00 -9.06 -40.86
CA LEU A 151 -16.32 -8.52 -41.15
C LEU A 151 -16.51 -8.49 -42.66
N ASP A 152 -17.65 -8.94 -43.15
CA ASP A 152 -18.03 -8.79 -44.56
C ASP A 152 -17.78 -7.33 -45.01
N ASP A 153 -17.08 -7.13 -46.13
CA ASP A 153 -16.68 -5.80 -46.65
C ASP A 153 -17.82 -4.76 -46.60
N ARG A 154 -19.07 -5.20 -46.64
CA ARG A 154 -20.24 -4.34 -46.45
C ARG A 154 -20.40 -3.78 -45.04
N ASN A 155 -20.16 -4.59 -44.03
CA ASN A 155 -20.33 -4.15 -42.63
C ASN A 155 -19.18 -3.25 -42.21
N VAL A 156 -17.95 -3.53 -42.68
CA VAL A 156 -16.78 -2.64 -42.46
C VAL A 156 -17.05 -1.29 -43.16
N LYS A 157 -17.56 -1.31 -44.38
CA LYS A 157 -17.88 -0.11 -45.13
C LYS A 157 -19.01 0.72 -44.52
N GLU A 158 -20.04 0.08 -43.97
CA GLU A 158 -21.10 0.74 -43.23
C GLU A 158 -20.62 1.36 -41.91
N VAL A 159 -19.73 0.70 -41.18
CA VAL A 159 -19.10 1.23 -39.97
C VAL A 159 -18.14 2.37 -40.31
N GLU A 160 -17.36 2.25 -41.38
CA GLU A 160 -16.48 3.33 -41.86
C GLU A 160 -17.26 4.50 -42.41
N GLU A 161 -18.36 4.26 -43.17
CA GLU A 161 -19.25 5.29 -43.66
C GLU A 161 -20.01 5.98 -42.50
N ALA A 162 -20.42 5.24 -41.47
CA ALA A 162 -21.00 5.79 -40.26
C ALA A 162 -20.00 6.60 -39.46
N LYS A 163 -18.76 6.10 -39.29
CA LYS A 163 -17.64 6.86 -38.73
C LYS A 163 -17.38 8.13 -39.54
N ALA A 164 -17.24 8.01 -40.88
CA ALA A 164 -16.96 9.14 -41.75
C ALA A 164 -18.11 10.16 -41.76
N LYS A 165 -19.36 9.70 -41.72
CA LYS A 165 -20.53 10.55 -41.61
C LYS A 165 -20.60 11.27 -40.26
N TYR A 166 -20.37 10.56 -39.18
CA TYR A 166 -20.26 11.10 -37.83
C TYR A 166 -19.16 12.15 -37.78
N PHE A 167 -17.95 11.83 -38.22
CA PHE A 167 -16.83 12.77 -38.26
C PHE A 167 -17.08 13.96 -39.21
N ASN A 168 -17.76 13.79 -40.33
CA ASN A 168 -18.02 14.86 -41.30
C ASN A 168 -19.22 15.75 -40.92
N GLU A 169 -20.21 15.27 -40.21
CA GLU A 169 -21.34 16.09 -39.76
C GLU A 169 -21.00 16.93 -38.50
N GLU A 170 -20.21 16.44 -37.57
CA GLU A 170 -19.78 17.19 -36.38
C GLU A 170 -18.61 18.13 -36.65
N HIS A 171 -17.76 17.85 -37.61
CA HIS A 171 -16.59 18.71 -37.89
C HIS A 171 -16.89 19.94 -38.75
N LYS A 172 -18.15 20.27 -39.03
CA LYS A 172 -18.52 21.55 -39.64
C LYS A 172 -18.16 22.75 -38.73
N ASP A 173 -18.06 22.54 -37.41
CA ASP A 173 -17.53 23.53 -36.46
C ASP A 173 -16.69 22.84 -35.40
N GLN A 174 -15.43 22.59 -35.75
CA GLN A 174 -14.44 21.97 -34.85
C GLN A 174 -14.28 22.75 -33.51
N THR A 175 -14.48 24.07 -33.57
CA THR A 175 -14.39 24.93 -32.39
C THR A 175 -15.57 24.68 -31.46
N ALA A 176 -16.78 24.57 -32.00
CA ALA A 176 -17.98 24.28 -31.20
C ALA A 176 -17.88 22.89 -30.55
N TYR A 177 -17.36 21.88 -31.26
CA TYR A 177 -17.14 20.54 -30.72
C TYR A 177 -16.13 20.57 -29.56
N MET A 178 -14.97 21.24 -29.72
CA MET A 178 -13.98 21.35 -28.66
C MET A 178 -14.53 22.10 -27.44
N THR A 179 -15.33 23.14 -27.64
CA THR A 179 -15.98 23.89 -26.55
C THR A 179 -16.97 23.00 -25.79
N ASN A 180 -17.82 22.27 -26.49
CA ASN A 180 -18.77 21.35 -25.86
C ASN A 180 -18.05 20.23 -25.07
N LEU A 181 -16.96 19.71 -25.61
CA LEU A 181 -16.15 18.70 -24.92
C LEU A 181 -15.50 19.25 -23.66
N LEU A 182 -15.02 20.49 -23.69
CA LEU A 182 -14.48 21.18 -22.51
C LEU A 182 -15.54 21.38 -21.43
N ASP A 183 -16.75 21.81 -21.83
CA ASP A 183 -17.89 21.97 -20.91
C ASP A 183 -18.32 20.63 -20.31
N GLU A 184 -18.32 19.55 -21.08
CA GLU A 184 -18.58 18.19 -20.61
C GLU A 184 -17.52 17.76 -19.58
N LEU A 185 -16.23 17.99 -19.87
CA LEU A 185 -15.13 17.66 -18.98
C LEU A 185 -15.21 18.45 -17.66
N ALA A 186 -15.69 19.71 -17.72
CA ALA A 186 -15.85 20.53 -16.53
C ALA A 186 -17.03 20.10 -15.64
N THR A 187 -18.05 19.47 -16.21
CA THR A 187 -19.26 19.06 -15.47
C THR A 187 -19.24 17.62 -14.98
N ASN A 188 -18.56 16.73 -15.70
CA ASN A 188 -18.53 15.29 -15.38
C ASN A 188 -17.41 14.92 -14.41
N ILE A 189 -17.33 15.59 -13.27
CA ILE A 189 -16.26 15.39 -12.26
C ILE A 189 -16.73 14.68 -11.00
N GLU A 190 -18.04 14.46 -10.84
CA GLU A 190 -18.58 13.87 -9.63
C GLU A 190 -18.17 12.39 -9.48
N GLY A 191 -17.76 11.99 -8.27
CA GLY A 191 -17.26 10.64 -7.97
C GLY A 191 -15.88 10.32 -8.54
N LYS A 192 -15.18 11.29 -9.13
CA LYS A 192 -13.86 11.09 -9.73
C LYS A 192 -12.74 11.73 -8.89
N GLU A 193 -11.57 11.17 -9.00
CA GLU A 193 -10.36 11.63 -8.32
C GLU A 193 -9.66 12.73 -9.10
N ARG A 194 -9.27 13.83 -8.44
CA ARG A 194 -8.52 14.92 -9.05
C ARG A 194 -7.06 14.52 -9.28
N LEU A 195 -6.59 14.72 -10.52
CA LEU A 195 -5.18 14.67 -10.88
C LEU A 195 -4.65 16.09 -11.07
N ASN A 196 -3.49 16.36 -10.48
CA ASN A 196 -2.78 17.61 -10.69
C ASN A 196 -1.95 17.54 -11.99
N ILE A 197 -1.54 18.70 -12.51
CA ILE A 197 -0.56 18.79 -13.58
C ILE A 197 0.73 19.47 -13.10
N GLY A 198 1.86 19.06 -13.64
CA GLY A 198 3.18 19.61 -13.33
C GLY A 198 4.03 19.77 -14.59
N PHE A 199 5.10 20.56 -14.50
CA PHE A 199 5.94 20.91 -15.64
C PHE A 199 7.46 20.87 -15.34
N ASP A 200 7.88 19.98 -14.45
CA ASP A 200 9.30 19.71 -14.12
C ASP A 200 9.46 18.18 -14.00
N MET A 201 9.44 17.50 -15.14
CA MET A 201 9.35 16.05 -15.22
C MET A 201 10.52 15.36 -14.50
N ILE A 202 11.73 15.71 -14.86
CA ILE A 202 12.94 15.10 -14.28
C ILE A 202 13.12 15.56 -12.84
N GLY A 203 12.93 16.84 -12.56
CA GLY A 203 13.06 17.40 -11.20
C GLY A 203 12.10 16.79 -10.20
N ASP A 204 10.85 16.58 -10.57
CA ASP A 204 9.85 15.94 -9.71
C ASP A 204 10.13 14.45 -9.51
N ALA A 205 10.54 13.74 -10.56
CA ALA A 205 10.97 12.35 -10.44
C ALA A 205 12.19 12.20 -9.51
N VAL A 206 13.18 13.12 -9.57
CA VAL A 206 14.35 13.16 -8.66
C VAL A 206 13.91 13.41 -7.21
N LYS A 207 12.99 14.35 -6.97
CA LYS A 207 12.48 14.63 -5.63
C LYS A 207 11.81 13.39 -5.03
N ILE A 208 10.96 12.70 -5.80
CA ILE A 208 10.29 11.47 -5.36
C ILE A 208 11.33 10.38 -5.10
N PHE A 209 12.23 10.10 -6.04
CA PHE A 209 13.30 9.11 -5.83
C PHE A 209 14.08 9.39 -4.55
N THR A 210 14.52 10.64 -4.35
CA THR A 210 15.30 11.04 -3.18
C THR A 210 14.51 10.81 -1.88
N SER A 211 13.25 11.14 -1.87
CA SER A 211 12.35 10.94 -0.73
C SER A 211 12.15 9.45 -0.41
N LEU A 212 11.91 8.62 -1.42
CA LEU A 212 11.75 7.17 -1.27
C LEU A 212 13.00 6.51 -0.68
N VAL A 213 14.18 6.84 -1.21
CA VAL A 213 15.44 6.23 -0.72
C VAL A 213 15.87 6.79 0.63
N ALA A 214 15.47 8.02 0.98
CA ALA A 214 15.72 8.64 2.29
C ALA A 214 14.80 8.10 3.40
N SER A 215 13.80 7.30 3.05
CA SER A 215 12.91 6.68 4.04
C SER A 215 13.66 5.72 4.97
N ASN A 216 13.36 5.79 6.27
CA ASN A 216 13.86 4.84 7.28
C ASN A 216 13.20 3.46 7.18
N ASN A 217 12.21 3.31 6.31
CA ASN A 217 11.42 2.10 6.17
C ASN A 217 11.89 1.27 5.00
N PRO A 218 11.84 -0.08 5.07
CA PRO A 218 12.01 -0.91 3.90
C PRO A 218 10.94 -0.56 2.87
N MET A 219 11.34 -0.41 1.62
CA MET A 219 10.42 -0.18 0.51
C MET A 219 9.56 -1.42 0.26
N SER A 220 8.37 -1.20 -0.23
CA SER A 220 7.51 -2.22 -0.79
C SER A 220 8.11 -2.79 -2.09
N GLU A 221 7.52 -3.84 -2.61
CA GLU A 221 7.94 -4.43 -3.88
C GLU A 221 7.73 -3.44 -5.04
N THR A 222 6.58 -2.74 -5.03
CA THR A 222 6.26 -1.72 -6.03
C THR A 222 7.18 -0.52 -5.94
N MET A 223 7.40 0.05 -4.75
CA MET A 223 8.36 1.13 -4.54
C MET A 223 9.77 0.74 -5.01
N THR A 224 10.18 -0.50 -4.74
CA THR A 224 11.46 -1.04 -5.22
C THR A 224 11.52 -1.08 -6.74
N SER A 225 10.45 -1.51 -7.40
CA SER A 225 10.33 -1.52 -8.86
C SER A 225 10.39 -0.10 -9.44
N ASP A 226 9.70 0.83 -8.81
CA ASP A 226 9.68 2.25 -9.24
C ASP A 226 11.08 2.89 -9.12
N VAL A 227 11.78 2.63 -8.01
CA VAL A 227 13.18 3.10 -7.84
C VAL A 227 14.11 2.47 -8.88
N LYS A 228 13.93 1.19 -9.21
CA LYS A 228 14.72 0.53 -10.27
C LYS A 228 14.43 1.14 -11.64
N ARG A 229 13.17 1.37 -11.99
CA ARG A 229 12.80 2.05 -13.24
C ARG A 229 13.37 3.47 -13.33
N PHE A 230 13.37 4.22 -12.22
CA PHE A 230 14.01 5.52 -12.18
C PHE A 230 15.51 5.41 -12.51
N LEU A 231 16.24 4.47 -11.90
CA LEU A 231 17.67 4.26 -12.14
C LEU A 231 17.94 3.77 -13.57
N GLU A 232 17.03 3.04 -14.17
CA GLU A 232 17.14 2.52 -15.53
C GLU A 232 16.89 3.60 -16.59
N TYR A 233 15.84 4.41 -16.45
CA TYR A 233 15.37 5.30 -17.51
C TYR A 233 15.62 6.78 -17.25
N VAL A 234 15.49 7.25 -16.00
CA VAL A 234 15.56 8.69 -15.68
C VAL A 234 16.97 9.10 -15.25
N ALA A 235 17.62 8.34 -14.37
CA ALA A 235 18.94 8.67 -13.84
C ALA A 235 20.03 8.82 -14.91
N PRO A 236 20.05 8.03 -16.02
CA PRO A 236 21.04 8.21 -17.10
C PRO A 236 20.93 9.54 -17.84
N GLU A 237 19.73 10.15 -17.82
CA GLU A 237 19.47 11.44 -18.49
C GLU A 237 19.90 12.64 -17.64
N ILE A 238 20.25 12.43 -16.38
CA ILE A 238 20.66 13.47 -15.44
C ILE A 238 22.19 13.67 -15.53
N ASN A 239 22.59 14.86 -15.90
CA ASN A 239 24.00 15.21 -15.94
C ASN A 239 24.66 15.07 -14.56
N ASN A 240 25.75 14.32 -14.50
CA ASN A 240 26.50 14.05 -13.28
C ASN A 240 25.70 13.32 -12.18
N TRP A 241 24.77 12.45 -12.54
CA TRP A 241 24.03 11.60 -11.58
C TRP A 241 24.96 10.95 -10.56
N ASP A 242 26.10 10.44 -10.98
CA ASP A 242 27.11 9.85 -10.11
C ASP A 242 27.62 10.79 -8.99
N ARG A 243 27.41 12.10 -9.11
CA ARG A 243 27.78 13.08 -8.08
C ARG A 243 26.61 13.43 -7.14
N CYS A 244 25.41 12.99 -7.46
CA CYS A 244 24.26 13.21 -6.60
C CYS A 244 24.46 12.51 -5.26
N GLN A 245 24.18 13.23 -4.19
CA GLN A 245 24.35 12.71 -2.84
C GLN A 245 22.98 12.69 -2.15
N PHE A 246 22.57 11.52 -1.69
CA PHE A 246 21.35 11.32 -0.90
C PHE A 246 21.65 10.39 0.27
N THR A 247 20.84 10.51 1.31
CA THR A 247 20.93 9.67 2.51
C THR A 247 20.09 8.43 2.31
N VAL A 248 20.59 7.26 2.70
CA VAL A 248 19.89 5.97 2.61
C VAL A 248 19.93 5.30 3.98
N PRO A 249 19.01 5.62 4.87
CA PRO A 249 19.02 5.11 6.25
C PRO A 249 18.53 3.66 6.34
N CYS A 250 17.66 3.22 5.42
CA CYS A 250 17.18 1.84 5.38
C CYS A 250 18.23 0.90 4.78
N LYS A 251 18.58 -0.13 5.53
CA LYS A 251 19.65 -1.08 5.19
C LYS A 251 19.32 -1.95 3.98
N GLU A 252 18.07 -2.33 3.83
CA GLU A 252 17.57 -3.12 2.73
C GLU A 252 17.58 -2.29 1.44
N THR A 253 17.14 -1.03 1.51
CA THR A 253 17.20 -0.06 0.41
C THR A 253 18.65 0.20 -0.01
N PHE A 254 19.56 0.39 0.95
CA PHE A 254 20.99 0.52 0.67
C PHE A 254 21.54 -0.69 -0.09
N ALA A 255 21.20 -1.90 0.34
CA ALA A 255 21.67 -3.13 -0.29
C ALA A 255 21.18 -3.26 -1.75
N MET A 256 19.93 -2.93 -2.01
CA MET A 256 19.33 -2.90 -3.33
C MET A 256 20.01 -1.84 -4.21
N LEU A 257 20.18 -0.61 -3.71
CA LEU A 257 20.83 0.46 -4.47
C LEU A 257 22.28 0.13 -4.84
N VAL A 258 23.05 -0.52 -3.96
CA VAL A 258 24.41 -0.98 -4.30
C VAL A 258 24.38 -1.93 -5.49
N TYR A 259 23.42 -2.85 -5.53
CA TYR A 259 23.27 -3.76 -6.68
C TYR A 259 22.90 -3.01 -7.96
N GLU A 260 21.86 -2.15 -7.91
CA GLU A 260 21.36 -1.43 -9.08
C GLU A 260 22.40 -0.46 -9.64
N TYR A 261 23.16 0.24 -8.77
CA TYR A 261 24.26 1.10 -9.22
C TYR A 261 25.33 0.33 -9.98
N LEU A 262 25.73 -0.84 -9.48
CA LEU A 262 26.68 -1.71 -10.17
C LEU A 262 26.10 -2.26 -11.48
N HIS A 263 24.81 -2.58 -11.49
CA HIS A 263 24.13 -3.14 -12.66
C HIS A 263 24.03 -2.12 -13.80
N HIS A 264 23.69 -0.87 -13.47
CA HIS A 264 23.56 0.21 -14.45
C HIS A 264 24.88 0.95 -14.74
N GLY A 265 25.99 0.53 -14.13
CA GLY A 265 27.31 1.10 -14.36
C GLY A 265 27.59 2.41 -13.62
N PHE A 266 26.75 2.77 -12.64
CA PHE A 266 26.97 3.92 -11.77
C PHE A 266 28.05 3.64 -10.71
N ASN A 267 28.64 4.71 -10.18
CA ASN A 267 29.68 4.58 -9.15
C ASN A 267 29.10 4.27 -7.75
N ALA A 268 28.91 2.98 -7.45
CA ALA A 268 28.37 2.52 -6.17
C ALA A 268 29.23 2.89 -4.95
N THR A 269 30.48 3.32 -5.11
CA THR A 269 31.32 3.77 -3.97
C THR A 269 30.80 5.06 -3.36
N ASN A 270 30.01 5.85 -4.08
CA ASN A 270 29.36 7.06 -3.56
C ASN A 270 28.32 6.77 -2.50
N LEU A 271 27.79 5.54 -2.47
CA LEU A 271 26.87 5.08 -1.44
C LEU A 271 27.56 4.72 -0.11
N ALA A 272 28.88 4.61 -0.09
CA ALA A 272 29.64 4.14 1.08
C ALA A 272 29.46 5.00 2.33
N LYS A 273 29.11 6.29 2.18
CA LYS A 273 28.79 7.20 3.31
C LYS A 273 27.55 6.79 4.11
N ASN A 274 26.68 5.95 3.51
CA ASN A 274 25.48 5.45 4.15
C ASN A 274 25.71 4.16 4.96
N ILE A 275 26.95 3.69 5.04
CA ILE A 275 27.31 2.49 5.84
C ILE A 275 27.43 2.89 7.30
N ASN A 276 26.55 2.35 8.14
CA ASN A 276 26.58 2.56 9.58
C ASN A 276 27.28 1.39 10.30
N ASN A 277 27.17 0.18 9.75
CA ASN A 277 27.78 -1.01 10.35
C ASN A 277 28.17 -2.04 9.27
N ALA A 278 28.96 -3.02 9.64
CA ALA A 278 29.42 -4.04 8.71
C ALA A 278 28.27 -4.91 8.16
N THR A 279 27.16 -5.05 8.91
CA THR A 279 26.01 -5.83 8.41
C THR A 279 25.31 -5.18 7.23
N ASP A 280 25.47 -3.87 7.01
CA ASP A 280 24.94 -3.19 5.82
C ASP A 280 25.68 -3.68 4.57
N VAL A 281 27.00 -3.86 4.69
CA VAL A 281 27.82 -4.43 3.61
C VAL A 281 27.48 -5.92 3.40
N LEU A 282 27.22 -6.67 4.47
CA LEU A 282 26.78 -8.07 4.35
C LEU A 282 25.47 -8.18 3.56
N ARG A 283 24.51 -7.27 3.80
CA ARG A 283 23.25 -7.20 3.04
C ARG A 283 23.51 -6.88 1.58
N ALA A 284 24.30 -5.85 1.32
CA ALA A 284 24.67 -5.47 -0.05
C ALA A 284 25.36 -6.62 -0.79
N PHE A 285 26.25 -7.37 -0.13
CA PHE A 285 26.88 -8.53 -0.71
C PHE A 285 25.89 -9.69 -0.96
N ALA A 286 24.93 -9.88 -0.06
CA ALA A 286 23.89 -10.89 -0.22
C ALA A 286 22.99 -10.60 -1.43
N VAL A 287 22.50 -9.35 -1.56
CA VAL A 287 21.70 -8.91 -2.70
C VAL A 287 22.51 -8.93 -4.01
N TYR A 288 23.77 -8.51 -3.98
CA TYR A 288 24.65 -8.63 -5.15
C TYR A 288 24.82 -10.08 -5.61
N SER A 289 24.85 -11.01 -4.67
CA SER A 289 24.99 -12.45 -4.95
C SER A 289 23.72 -13.09 -5.48
N ASP A 290 22.57 -12.61 -5.03
CA ASP A 290 21.23 -13.05 -5.42
C ASP A 290 20.28 -11.83 -5.43
N PRO A 291 20.01 -11.24 -6.60
CA PRO A 291 19.15 -10.05 -6.72
C PRO A 291 17.71 -10.26 -6.28
N THR A 292 17.26 -11.51 -6.16
CA THR A 292 15.92 -11.85 -5.64
C THR A 292 15.88 -11.87 -4.11
N TYR A 293 17.04 -11.75 -3.45
CA TYR A 293 17.13 -11.72 -2.01
C TYR A 293 16.73 -10.35 -1.45
N ASP A 294 15.87 -10.36 -0.44
CA ASP A 294 15.27 -9.14 0.14
C ASP A 294 16.21 -8.29 1.02
N GLY A 295 17.46 -8.70 1.22
CA GLY A 295 18.42 -8.01 2.06
C GLY A 295 18.11 -8.05 3.57
N SER A 296 17.10 -8.74 4.03
CA SER A 296 16.63 -8.71 5.41
C SER A 296 17.53 -9.40 6.43
N LEU A 297 18.34 -10.36 5.99
CA LEU A 297 19.10 -11.33 6.81
C LEU A 297 18.21 -12.16 7.77
N THR A 298 16.91 -12.25 7.50
CA THR A 298 16.00 -13.15 8.23
C THR A 298 16.15 -14.58 7.75
N THR A 299 16.42 -14.75 6.46
CA THR A 299 16.75 -16.02 5.82
C THR A 299 18.24 -16.07 5.47
N LYS A 300 18.77 -17.27 5.26
CA LYS A 300 20.19 -17.45 4.89
C LYS A 300 20.39 -17.09 3.42
N PRO A 301 21.19 -16.06 3.09
CA PRO A 301 21.47 -15.69 1.70
C PRO A 301 22.32 -16.77 0.99
N LYS A 302 22.14 -16.88 -0.31
CA LYS A 302 22.97 -17.69 -1.20
C LYS A 302 24.08 -16.77 -1.76
N PHE A 303 25.29 -16.88 -1.23
CA PHE A 303 26.40 -16.07 -1.74
C PHE A 303 26.97 -16.62 -3.06
N LYS A 304 27.31 -15.72 -3.99
CA LYS A 304 27.95 -16.01 -5.26
C LYS A 304 29.23 -16.81 -5.06
N ASN A 305 29.37 -17.95 -5.75
CA ASN A 305 30.50 -18.85 -5.53
C ASN A 305 31.83 -18.31 -6.04
N HIS A 306 31.81 -17.59 -7.16
CA HIS A 306 33.00 -17.04 -7.79
C HIS A 306 32.90 -15.53 -7.88
N LEU A 307 33.82 -14.82 -7.23
CA LEU A 307 34.01 -13.39 -7.32
C LEU A 307 35.38 -13.12 -7.94
N ASN A 308 35.44 -12.20 -8.90
CA ASN A 308 36.70 -11.71 -9.42
C ASN A 308 37.41 -10.81 -8.36
N HIS A 309 38.64 -10.37 -8.66
CA HIS A 309 39.42 -9.58 -7.71
C HIS A 309 38.78 -8.21 -7.44
N ASP A 310 38.21 -7.58 -8.47
CA ASP A 310 37.65 -6.23 -8.34
C ASP A 310 36.33 -6.25 -7.57
N GLU A 311 35.45 -7.23 -7.79
CA GLU A 311 34.25 -7.46 -6.99
C GLU A 311 34.62 -7.64 -5.50
N ARG A 312 35.59 -8.48 -5.18
CA ARG A 312 36.05 -8.67 -3.80
C ARG A 312 36.62 -7.40 -3.20
N LYS A 313 37.47 -6.69 -3.96
CA LYS A 313 38.09 -5.42 -3.57
C LYS A 313 37.03 -4.36 -3.29
N PHE A 314 35.96 -4.29 -4.11
CA PHE A 314 34.83 -3.37 -3.90
C PHE A 314 34.20 -3.59 -2.52
N PHE A 315 33.76 -4.81 -2.20
CA PHE A 315 33.16 -5.10 -0.89
C PHE A 315 34.15 -4.93 0.26
N MET A 316 35.41 -5.23 0.06
CA MET A 316 36.47 -4.94 1.06
C MET A 316 36.64 -3.43 1.30
N ILE A 317 36.50 -2.60 0.26
CA ILE A 317 36.48 -1.13 0.40
C ILE A 317 35.26 -0.70 1.21
N LEU A 318 34.07 -1.17 0.87
CA LEU A 318 32.85 -0.85 1.62
C LEU A 318 33.00 -1.20 3.10
N LEU A 319 33.57 -2.35 3.45
CA LEU A 319 33.82 -2.77 4.84
C LEU A 319 34.77 -1.81 5.59
N THR A 320 35.63 -1.08 4.90
CA THR A 320 36.52 -0.09 5.58
C THR A 320 35.78 1.16 6.04
N HIS A 321 34.53 1.38 5.58
CA HIS A 321 33.68 2.48 6.04
C HIS A 321 32.83 2.14 7.26
N ALA A 322 32.78 0.85 7.67
CA ALA A 322 32.09 0.46 8.89
C ALA A 322 33.00 0.66 10.12
N ASP A 323 32.51 1.40 11.12
CA ASP A 323 33.32 1.78 12.29
C ASP A 323 33.65 0.59 13.21
N HIS A 324 32.69 -0.35 13.34
CA HIS A 324 32.74 -1.44 14.33
C HIS A 324 32.73 -2.84 13.69
N VAL A 325 33.54 -3.04 12.63
CA VAL A 325 33.61 -4.33 11.93
C VAL A 325 33.92 -5.50 12.86
N ASP A 326 34.81 -5.28 13.83
CA ASP A 326 35.29 -6.26 14.84
C ASP A 326 34.16 -6.82 15.73
N THR A 327 33.11 -6.03 15.97
CA THR A 327 31.96 -6.44 16.77
C THR A 327 30.76 -6.85 15.92
N ASP A 328 30.54 -6.17 14.79
CA ASP A 328 29.40 -6.37 13.93
C ASP A 328 29.37 -7.76 13.28
N VAL A 329 30.54 -8.33 12.97
CA VAL A 329 30.65 -9.68 12.40
C VAL A 329 30.09 -10.77 13.33
N PHE A 330 29.95 -10.48 14.62
CA PHE A 330 29.36 -11.38 15.59
C PHE A 330 27.83 -11.28 15.71
N LEU A 331 27.20 -10.35 15.00
CA LEU A 331 25.73 -10.28 14.93
C LEU A 331 25.16 -11.43 14.08
N TYR A 332 25.87 -11.81 13.02
CA TYR A 332 25.47 -12.90 12.11
C TYR A 332 26.69 -13.81 11.80
N PRO A 333 27.24 -14.50 12.81
CA PRO A 333 28.55 -15.14 12.69
C PRO A 333 28.64 -16.18 11.56
N GLU A 334 27.62 -17.00 11.39
CA GLU A 334 27.61 -18.03 10.35
C GLU A 334 27.48 -17.44 8.91
N MET A 335 26.73 -16.36 8.76
CA MET A 335 26.64 -15.66 7.49
C MET A 335 27.97 -14.98 7.15
N TRP A 336 28.60 -14.34 8.12
CA TRP A 336 29.90 -13.69 7.95
C TRP A 336 31.02 -14.68 7.62
N LYS A 337 31.04 -15.85 8.24
CA LYS A 337 32.02 -16.89 7.86
C LYS A 337 31.90 -17.23 6.38
N ARG A 338 30.68 -17.49 5.91
CA ARG A 338 30.42 -17.77 4.47
C ARG A 338 30.79 -16.60 3.58
N ALA A 339 30.47 -15.37 3.97
CA ALA A 339 30.83 -14.16 3.23
C ALA A 339 32.36 -14.03 3.13
N PHE A 340 33.09 -14.19 4.23
CA PHE A 340 34.56 -14.10 4.24
C PHE A 340 35.26 -15.22 3.48
N GLU A 341 34.67 -16.43 3.40
CA GLU A 341 35.15 -17.49 2.50
C GLU A 341 35.13 -17.06 1.03
N ARG A 342 34.19 -16.20 0.62
CA ARG A 342 34.07 -15.66 -0.73
C ARG A 342 34.90 -14.40 -0.95
N LEU A 343 34.89 -13.47 0.00
CA LEU A 343 35.64 -12.20 -0.06
C LEU A 343 37.14 -12.39 0.13
N LYS A 344 37.58 -13.43 0.84
CA LYS A 344 38.98 -13.79 1.12
C LYS A 344 39.77 -12.60 1.69
N PRO A 345 39.40 -12.04 2.87
CA PRO A 345 40.04 -10.84 3.44
C PRO A 345 41.54 -10.92 3.58
N GLN A 346 42.06 -12.11 3.88
CA GLN A 346 43.50 -12.34 4.11
C GLN A 346 44.36 -12.12 2.86
N GLN A 347 43.77 -12.07 1.65
CA GLN A 347 44.45 -11.75 0.41
C GLN A 347 44.70 -10.25 0.22
N PHE A 348 44.05 -9.39 1.01
CA PHE A 348 44.14 -7.93 0.91
C PHE A 348 45.14 -7.36 1.96
N LEU A 349 46.42 -7.34 1.64
CA LEU A 349 47.47 -7.00 2.58
C LEU A 349 47.63 -5.51 2.91
N HIS A 350 47.04 -4.62 2.12
CA HIS A 350 47.14 -3.18 2.35
C HIS A 350 46.64 -2.78 3.75
N LYS A 351 47.32 -1.83 4.39
CA LYS A 351 47.02 -1.43 5.79
C LYS A 351 45.58 -1.02 6.05
N ARG A 352 44.88 -0.42 5.07
CA ARG A 352 43.47 -0.03 5.19
C ARG A 352 42.53 -1.20 5.49
N PHE A 353 42.87 -2.41 5.06
CA PHE A 353 42.05 -3.61 5.29
C PHE A 353 42.42 -4.37 6.57
N LYS A 354 43.35 -3.84 7.39
CA LYS A 354 43.84 -4.50 8.60
C LYS A 354 42.69 -4.85 9.57
N LYS A 355 41.82 -3.88 9.87
CA LYS A 355 40.65 -4.10 10.77
C LYS A 355 39.72 -5.22 10.27
N VAL A 356 39.48 -5.29 8.95
CA VAL A 356 38.62 -6.32 8.37
C VAL A 356 39.25 -7.70 8.45
N ARG A 357 40.57 -7.81 8.22
CA ARG A 357 41.32 -9.10 8.38
C ARG A 357 41.29 -9.57 9.84
N GLU A 358 41.55 -8.68 10.78
CA GLU A 358 41.53 -8.98 12.22
C GLU A 358 40.12 -9.40 12.68
N ALA A 359 39.10 -8.70 12.22
CA ALA A 359 37.71 -9.07 12.50
C ALA A 359 37.37 -10.48 11.97
N ALA A 360 37.79 -10.82 10.74
CA ALA A 360 37.58 -12.14 10.17
C ALA A 360 38.34 -13.21 11.01
N ASP A 361 39.58 -12.95 11.39
CA ASP A 361 40.40 -13.86 12.19
C ASP A 361 39.78 -14.10 13.58
N ASN A 362 39.35 -13.03 14.25
CA ASN A 362 38.66 -13.11 15.54
C ASN A 362 37.34 -13.89 15.45
N LEU A 363 36.59 -13.73 14.34
CA LEU A 363 35.36 -14.48 14.13
C LEU A 363 35.61 -15.98 14.00
N TYR A 364 36.63 -16.39 13.22
CA TYR A 364 37.00 -17.80 13.08
C TYR A 364 37.48 -18.41 14.40
N HIS A 365 38.20 -17.64 15.19
CA HIS A 365 38.69 -18.06 16.52
C HIS A 365 37.66 -17.85 17.66
N ARG A 366 36.43 -17.41 17.36
CA ARG A 366 35.34 -17.16 18.33
C ARG A 366 35.70 -16.15 19.42
N LYS A 367 36.60 -15.20 19.13
CA LYS A 367 37.03 -14.14 20.07
C LYS A 367 36.08 -12.95 19.96
N LYS A 368 34.88 -13.07 20.57
CA LYS A 368 33.89 -12.00 20.58
C LYS A 368 34.26 -10.86 21.50
N PRO A 369 34.45 -9.62 21.03
CA PRO A 369 34.66 -8.46 21.91
C PRO A 369 33.40 -8.17 22.74
N GLN A 370 33.62 -7.71 23.97
CA GLN A 370 32.55 -7.13 24.78
C GLN A 370 32.32 -5.68 24.36
N THR A 371 31.08 -5.32 24.04
CA THR A 371 30.71 -3.93 23.68
C THR A 371 30.10 -3.22 24.87
N VAL A 372 30.35 -1.92 25.00
CA VAL A 372 29.73 -1.07 26.04
C VAL A 372 28.22 -1.11 25.96
N LYS A 373 27.69 -1.12 24.71
CA LYS A 373 26.26 -1.26 24.42
C LYS A 373 25.70 -2.58 24.96
N GLY A 374 26.36 -3.71 24.68
CA GLY A 374 25.91 -5.02 25.13
C GLY A 374 25.97 -5.14 26.66
N ILE A 375 26.97 -4.52 27.31
CA ILE A 375 27.06 -4.43 28.77
C ILE A 375 25.91 -3.61 29.33
N ALA A 376 25.55 -2.46 28.72
CA ALA A 376 24.45 -1.62 29.16
C ALA A 376 23.09 -2.31 28.99
N GLU A 377 22.86 -2.97 27.83
CA GLU A 377 21.64 -3.75 27.58
C GLU A 377 21.46 -4.86 28.62
N ASN A 378 22.51 -5.63 28.88
CA ASN A 378 22.47 -6.69 29.88
C ASN A 378 22.24 -6.17 31.28
N ALA A 379 22.84 -5.01 31.66
CA ALA A 379 22.64 -4.40 32.95
C ALA A 379 21.18 -4.02 33.24
N VAL A 380 20.45 -3.53 32.20
CA VAL A 380 19.03 -3.21 32.36
C VAL A 380 18.15 -4.47 32.33
N LEU A 381 18.41 -5.41 31.43
CA LEU A 381 17.59 -6.60 31.26
C LEU A 381 17.72 -7.58 32.44
N HIS A 382 18.83 -7.54 33.16
CA HIS A 382 19.17 -8.44 34.27
C HIS A 382 19.38 -7.70 35.60
N ALA A 383 18.76 -6.53 35.75
CA ALA A 383 18.86 -5.73 36.99
C ALA A 383 18.24 -6.42 38.23
N GLY A 384 17.60 -7.58 38.07
CA GLY A 384 16.92 -8.28 39.13
C GLY A 384 15.76 -7.47 39.73
N ASP A 385 15.61 -7.47 41.05
CA ASP A 385 14.57 -6.71 41.76
C ASP A 385 15.11 -5.41 42.37
N SER A 386 16.36 -5.04 42.08
CA SER A 386 17.01 -3.85 42.60
C SER A 386 16.74 -2.62 41.76
N LEU A 387 15.97 -1.67 42.28
CA LEU A 387 15.72 -0.38 41.61
C LEU A 387 17.01 0.40 41.33
N LYS A 388 17.99 0.30 42.25
CA LYS A 388 19.32 0.91 42.11
C LYS A 388 20.11 0.35 40.92
N ASP A 389 20.06 -0.97 40.73
CA ASP A 389 20.75 -1.62 39.60
C ASP A 389 20.05 -1.31 38.26
N PHE A 390 18.72 -1.23 38.29
CA PHE A 390 17.93 -0.78 37.14
C PHE A 390 18.31 0.65 36.73
N GLU A 391 18.33 1.61 37.71
CA GLU A 391 18.75 3.00 37.45
C GLU A 391 20.17 3.08 36.88
N ALA A 392 21.11 2.36 37.48
CA ALA A 392 22.50 2.32 37.02
C ALA A 392 22.62 1.74 35.59
N GLY A 393 21.85 0.71 35.28
CA GLY A 393 21.78 0.12 33.94
C GLY A 393 21.17 1.08 32.92
N LEU A 394 20.04 1.70 33.27
CA LEU A 394 19.33 2.66 32.41
C LEU A 394 20.21 3.87 32.09
N LYS A 395 20.94 4.39 33.07
CA LYS A 395 21.89 5.50 32.89
C LYS A 395 23.02 5.17 31.90
N LYS A 396 23.51 3.92 31.90
CA LYS A 396 24.49 3.47 30.86
C LYS A 396 23.86 3.36 29.48
N LEU A 397 22.58 2.97 29.41
CA LEU A 397 21.87 2.81 28.17
C LEU A 397 21.47 4.15 27.54
N GLU A 398 21.39 5.24 28.30
CA GLU A 398 21.18 6.61 27.80
C GLU A 398 22.22 7.01 26.74
N MET A 399 23.42 6.42 26.77
CA MET A 399 24.45 6.61 25.73
C MET A 399 24.08 6.02 24.37
N PHE A 400 23.00 5.24 24.26
CA PHE A 400 22.55 4.56 23.04
C PHE A 400 21.06 4.84 22.78
N PRO A 401 20.69 6.08 22.38
CA PRO A 401 19.29 6.52 22.30
C PRO A 401 18.38 5.61 21.48
N GLY A 402 18.85 5.17 20.30
CA GLY A 402 18.06 4.27 19.44
C GLY A 402 17.81 2.89 20.07
N THR A 403 18.76 2.38 20.87
CA THR A 403 18.57 1.13 21.59
C THR A 403 17.68 1.33 22.81
N TYR A 404 17.90 2.42 23.55
CA TYR A 404 17.05 2.82 24.67
C TYR A 404 15.58 2.86 24.26
N MET A 405 15.24 3.61 23.23
CA MET A 405 13.85 3.76 22.77
C MET A 405 13.24 2.48 22.21
N ARG A 406 14.04 1.66 21.51
CA ARG A 406 13.55 0.37 20.96
C ARG A 406 13.06 -0.57 22.06
N TYR A 407 13.67 -0.54 23.24
CA TYR A 407 13.33 -1.39 24.36
C TYR A 407 12.57 -0.65 25.47
N PHE A 408 12.26 0.64 25.29
CA PHE A 408 11.68 1.49 26.32
C PHE A 408 10.43 0.86 26.94
N ASP A 409 9.47 0.49 26.14
CA ASP A 409 8.25 -0.18 26.58
C ASP A 409 8.51 -1.49 27.33
N LYS A 410 9.50 -2.26 26.87
CA LYS A 410 9.90 -3.50 27.53
C LYS A 410 10.46 -3.21 28.93
N TYR A 411 11.31 -2.20 29.10
CA TYR A 411 11.86 -1.84 30.40
C TYR A 411 10.78 -1.39 31.37
N VAL A 412 9.90 -0.51 30.91
CA VAL A 412 8.78 -0.02 31.73
C VAL A 412 7.91 -1.17 32.22
N ARG A 413 7.55 -2.09 31.35
CA ARG A 413 6.69 -3.22 31.73
C ARG A 413 7.38 -4.25 32.60
N THR A 414 8.57 -4.71 32.19
CA THR A 414 9.26 -5.80 32.87
C THR A 414 9.67 -5.39 34.28
N TYR A 415 10.08 -4.15 34.47
CA TYR A 415 10.50 -3.68 35.77
C TYR A 415 9.32 -3.15 36.59
N GLY A 416 8.43 -2.38 35.97
CA GLY A 416 7.24 -1.86 36.63
C GLY A 416 6.34 -2.94 37.21
N SER A 417 6.32 -4.14 36.63
CA SER A 417 5.58 -5.28 37.20
C SER A 417 6.22 -5.91 38.44
N LYS A 418 7.50 -5.66 38.68
CA LYS A 418 8.24 -6.20 39.84
C LYS A 418 8.15 -5.30 41.08
N ILE A 419 7.69 -4.06 40.88
CA ILE A 419 7.62 -3.08 41.94
C ILE A 419 6.47 -3.45 42.88
N SER A 420 6.76 -3.42 44.17
CA SER A 420 5.79 -3.66 45.24
C SER A 420 4.65 -2.63 45.22
N ASP A 421 3.59 -2.87 45.99
CA ASP A 421 2.50 -1.90 46.14
C ASP A 421 2.90 -0.68 46.99
N ASP A 422 4.19 -0.56 47.33
CA ASP A 422 4.74 0.60 48.03
C ASP A 422 4.73 1.83 47.13
N LEU A 423 3.97 2.83 47.55
CA LEU A 423 3.76 4.09 46.82
C LEU A 423 5.07 4.88 46.64
N GLN A 424 6.00 4.81 47.61
CA GLN A 424 7.29 5.51 47.54
C GLN A 424 8.18 4.89 46.47
N GLU A 425 8.27 3.57 46.44
CA GLU A 425 9.09 2.84 45.46
C GLU A 425 8.55 3.05 44.04
N ASN A 426 7.23 3.03 43.88
CA ASN A 426 6.57 3.33 42.62
C ASN A 426 6.85 4.74 42.12
N ARG A 427 6.73 5.78 42.95
CA ARG A 427 7.06 7.15 42.60
C ARG A 427 8.54 7.31 42.22
N HIS A 428 9.42 6.62 42.92
CA HIS A 428 10.86 6.65 42.65
C HIS A 428 11.15 6.01 41.27
N PHE A 429 10.54 4.88 40.94
CA PHE A 429 10.64 4.24 39.63
C PHE A 429 10.15 5.17 38.52
N GLN A 430 8.97 5.75 38.68
CA GLN A 430 8.40 6.68 37.71
C GLN A 430 9.35 7.85 37.46
N HIS A 431 9.89 8.44 38.50
CA HIS A 431 10.85 9.52 38.41
C HIS A 431 12.15 9.12 37.69
N ILE A 432 12.70 7.92 37.94
CA ILE A 432 13.88 7.40 37.23
C ILE A 432 13.58 7.30 35.73
N VAL A 433 12.45 6.70 35.35
CA VAL A 433 12.09 6.46 33.96
C VAL A 433 11.84 7.78 33.23
N THR A 434 11.03 8.70 33.77
CA THR A 434 10.68 9.97 33.11
C THR A 434 11.87 10.90 33.00
N THR A 435 12.74 10.96 34.04
CA THR A 435 13.98 11.73 34.00
C THR A 435 14.96 11.18 32.96
N SER A 436 15.09 9.87 32.85
CA SER A 436 15.93 9.23 31.83
C SER A 436 15.40 9.45 30.44
N LEU A 437 14.07 9.28 30.23
CA LEU A 437 13.42 9.54 28.97
C LEU A 437 13.63 10.98 28.51
N TYR A 438 13.46 11.96 29.41
CA TYR A 438 13.67 13.39 29.11
C TYR A 438 15.09 13.69 28.60
N ARG A 439 16.11 13.02 29.13
CA ARG A 439 17.51 13.18 28.68
C ARG A 439 17.75 12.58 27.28
N VAL A 440 17.08 11.47 26.98
CA VAL A 440 17.36 10.67 25.78
C VAL A 440 16.52 11.10 24.58
N VAL A 441 15.28 11.52 24.80
CA VAL A 441 14.28 11.74 23.74
C VAL A 441 14.76 12.68 22.63
N SER A 442 15.47 13.76 22.98
CA SER A 442 16.01 14.73 22.03
C SER A 442 17.15 14.18 21.15
N GLN A 443 17.78 13.08 21.57
CA GLN A 443 18.90 12.44 20.87
C GLN A 443 18.44 11.32 19.91
N VAL A 444 17.16 10.96 19.95
CA VAL A 444 16.58 9.93 19.08
C VAL A 444 16.44 10.45 17.65
N GLU A 445 16.98 9.76 16.66
CA GLU A 445 16.91 10.21 15.26
C GLU A 445 15.50 10.02 14.65
N SER A 446 14.83 8.93 14.96
CA SER A 446 13.55 8.53 14.35
C SER A 446 12.36 9.23 14.98
N THR A 447 11.79 10.24 14.33
CA THR A 447 10.52 10.88 14.72
C THR A 447 9.36 9.87 14.69
N LYS A 448 9.34 8.96 13.71
CA LYS A 448 8.40 7.83 13.67
C LYS A 448 8.33 7.07 14.99
N MET A 449 9.47 6.68 15.52
CA MET A 449 9.53 5.91 16.78
C MET A 449 8.92 6.71 17.93
N LEU A 450 9.15 8.01 17.98
CA LEU A 450 8.56 8.89 18.99
C LEU A 450 7.05 9.00 18.83
N CYS A 451 6.56 9.18 17.62
CA CYS A 451 5.12 9.23 17.33
C CYS A 451 4.43 7.90 17.65
N GLN A 452 5.04 6.77 17.30
CA GLN A 452 4.49 5.44 17.62
C GLN A 452 4.41 5.21 19.14
N LEU A 453 5.43 5.62 19.90
CA LEU A 453 5.41 5.52 21.35
C LEU A 453 4.40 6.50 21.96
N LEU A 454 4.31 7.72 21.43
CA LEU A 454 3.31 8.71 21.84
C LEU A 454 1.90 8.12 21.76
N ILE A 455 1.51 7.59 20.60
CA ILE A 455 0.20 6.97 20.38
C ILE A 455 0.00 5.75 21.29
N LEU A 456 1.04 4.91 21.42
CA LEU A 456 0.98 3.74 22.29
C LEU A 456 0.65 4.13 23.74
N TYR A 457 1.31 5.15 24.29
CA TYR A 457 1.09 5.56 25.69
C TYR A 457 -0.19 6.39 25.87
N GLN A 458 -0.62 7.16 24.86
CA GLN A 458 -1.94 7.81 24.85
C GLN A 458 -3.08 6.78 24.95
N ASN A 459 -3.01 5.70 24.18
CA ASN A 459 -4.04 4.67 24.20
C ASN A 459 -4.04 3.85 25.51
N ARG A 460 -2.87 3.60 26.11
CA ARG A 460 -2.79 2.89 27.40
C ARG A 460 -3.48 3.61 28.54
N ARG A 461 -3.54 4.91 28.49
CA ARG A 461 -4.23 5.75 29.48
C ARG A 461 -5.72 5.44 29.61
N HIS A 462 -6.35 5.02 28.50
CA HIS A 462 -7.80 4.81 28.40
C HIS A 462 -8.20 3.33 28.34
N ASP A 463 -7.24 2.43 28.42
CA ASP A 463 -7.46 1.00 28.25
C ASP A 463 -7.85 0.38 29.59
N GLU A 464 -9.14 0.47 29.97
CA GLU A 464 -9.74 -0.18 31.16
C GLU A 464 -9.60 -1.70 31.11
N ASN A 465 -9.45 -2.27 29.91
CA ASN A 465 -9.34 -3.71 29.67
C ASN A 465 -7.93 -4.13 29.24
N ASN A 466 -6.90 -3.42 29.63
CA ASN A 466 -5.52 -3.74 29.25
C ASN A 466 -5.16 -5.19 29.65
N THR A 467 -5.73 -6.11 28.90
CA THR A 467 -5.33 -7.51 28.95
C THR A 467 -3.87 -7.52 28.54
N ASN A 468 -3.01 -8.10 29.31
CA ASN A 468 -1.56 -8.20 29.04
C ASN A 468 -1.21 -8.91 27.72
N LEU A 469 -2.20 -9.22 26.92
CA LEU A 469 -2.04 -9.86 25.62
C LEU A 469 -1.60 -8.80 24.61
N ARG A 470 -0.36 -8.87 24.18
CA ARG A 470 0.18 -8.05 23.10
C ARG A 470 0.33 -8.87 21.84
N TYR A 471 -0.02 -8.26 20.74
CA TYR A 471 0.17 -8.86 19.44
C TYR A 471 1.36 -8.18 18.75
N ILE A 472 2.33 -8.97 18.33
CA ILE A 472 3.42 -8.51 17.48
C ILE A 472 3.27 -9.14 16.11
N LYS A 473 3.72 -8.42 15.09
CA LYS A 473 3.91 -8.94 13.75
C LYS A 473 5.41 -9.23 13.59
N PRO A 474 5.84 -10.50 13.57
CA PRO A 474 7.24 -10.83 13.33
C PRO A 474 7.67 -10.31 11.95
N LYS A 475 8.93 -9.91 11.82
CA LYS A 475 9.49 -9.47 10.53
C LYS A 475 9.37 -10.60 9.51
N GLY A 476 8.81 -10.31 8.35
CA GLY A 476 8.55 -11.31 7.30
C GLY A 476 7.29 -12.16 7.49
N SER A 477 6.43 -11.81 8.47
CA SER A 477 5.15 -12.47 8.69
C SER A 477 3.99 -11.51 8.44
N ARG A 478 2.95 -11.97 7.78
CA ARG A 478 1.67 -11.26 7.66
C ARG A 478 0.72 -11.54 8.82
N ALA A 479 1.03 -12.56 9.63
CA ALA A 479 0.23 -12.95 10.78
C ALA A 479 0.68 -12.24 12.06
N TYR A 480 -0.26 -11.87 12.93
CA TYR A 480 0.01 -11.45 14.29
C TYR A 480 0.30 -12.66 15.17
N VAL A 481 1.24 -12.51 16.08
CA VAL A 481 1.60 -13.53 17.08
C VAL A 481 1.38 -12.94 18.47
N PRO A 482 0.67 -13.62 19.39
CA PRO A 482 0.54 -13.14 20.75
C PRO A 482 1.87 -13.26 21.46
N LEU A 483 2.24 -12.22 22.17
CA LEU A 483 3.29 -12.31 23.17
C LEU A 483 2.67 -12.83 24.46
N LYS A 484 3.29 -13.84 25.06
CA LYS A 484 2.92 -14.29 26.41
C LYS A 484 2.95 -13.08 27.36
N PRO A 485 1.93 -12.92 28.20
CA PRO A 485 2.00 -11.90 29.25
C PRO A 485 3.27 -12.13 30.07
N THR A 486 4.09 -11.10 30.17
CA THR A 486 5.35 -11.21 30.91
C THR A 486 5.18 -10.94 32.41
N ALA A 487 4.01 -10.44 32.80
CA ALA A 487 3.72 -10.10 34.20
C ALA A 487 2.24 -9.70 34.36
N GLU A 488 1.82 -9.50 35.58
CA GLU A 488 0.48 -9.00 35.92
C GLU A 488 0.17 -7.63 35.32
N PRO A 489 -1.13 -7.31 35.08
CA PRO A 489 -1.54 -6.04 34.53
C PRO A 489 -1.00 -4.86 35.32
N LEU A 490 -0.35 -3.92 34.68
CA LEU A 490 0.00 -2.64 35.28
C LEU A 490 -1.24 -1.76 35.53
N CYS A 491 -2.38 -2.10 34.99
CA CYS A 491 -3.56 -1.25 34.86
C CYS A 491 -4.50 -1.22 36.06
N GLU A 492 -4.31 -2.04 37.07
CA GLU A 492 -5.14 -1.97 38.30
C GLU A 492 -4.76 -0.83 39.23
N LYS A 493 -3.75 -0.04 38.88
CA LYS A 493 -3.19 0.99 39.77
C LYS A 493 -3.49 2.40 39.20
N THR A 494 -4.41 3.13 39.82
CA THR A 494 -4.84 4.48 39.41
C THR A 494 -3.72 5.51 39.21
N TYR A 495 -2.58 5.37 39.86
CA TYR A 495 -1.43 6.25 39.74
C TYR A 495 -0.63 6.06 38.42
N LEU A 496 -0.91 5.03 37.63
CA LEU A 496 -0.24 4.80 36.35
C LEU A 496 -0.69 5.77 35.27
N ASN A 497 -1.89 6.31 35.37
CA ASN A 497 -2.37 7.29 34.41
C ASN A 497 -1.51 8.56 34.44
N ASP A 498 -1.17 9.07 35.63
CA ASP A 498 -0.30 10.25 35.77
C ASP A 498 1.11 9.99 35.22
N PHE A 499 1.64 8.76 35.45
CA PHE A 499 2.91 8.35 34.87
C PHE A 499 2.88 8.26 33.33
N TYR A 500 1.83 7.69 32.77
CA TYR A 500 1.68 7.65 31.32
C TYR A 500 1.48 9.05 30.73
N ASP A 501 0.77 9.95 31.42
CA ASP A 501 0.64 11.36 31.03
C ASP A 501 1.98 12.07 30.99
N GLU A 502 2.85 11.83 31.96
CA GLU A 502 4.20 12.41 31.97
C GLU A 502 5.03 11.89 30.78
N ILE A 503 4.98 10.58 30.48
CA ILE A 503 5.65 10.01 29.29
C ILE A 503 5.08 10.64 28.00
N VAL A 504 3.75 10.74 27.89
CA VAL A 504 3.07 11.36 26.73
C VAL A 504 3.52 12.80 26.55
N ASN A 505 3.59 13.57 27.65
CA ASN A 505 4.01 14.98 27.61
C ASN A 505 5.47 15.13 27.16
N ILE A 506 6.38 14.29 27.64
CA ILE A 506 7.79 14.31 27.22
C ILE A 506 7.90 14.00 25.72
N LEU A 507 7.23 12.95 25.23
CA LEU A 507 7.23 12.55 23.82
C LEU A 507 6.60 13.64 22.94
N ARG A 508 5.42 14.16 23.34
CA ARG A 508 4.70 15.21 22.61
C ARG A 508 5.54 16.48 22.49
N ASN A 509 6.18 16.90 23.56
CA ASN A 509 7.03 18.10 23.55
C ASN A 509 8.18 17.97 22.55
N GLU A 510 8.84 16.82 22.48
CA GLU A 510 9.91 16.59 21.51
C GLU A 510 9.39 16.50 20.08
N VAL A 511 8.29 15.80 19.82
CA VAL A 511 7.65 15.73 18.49
C VAL A 511 7.24 17.14 18.05
N THR A 512 6.59 17.89 18.91
CA THR A 512 6.21 19.30 18.66
C THR A 512 7.43 20.16 18.34
N ARG A 513 8.52 20.01 19.08
CA ARG A 513 9.77 20.75 18.81
C ARG A 513 10.28 20.49 17.41
N ARG A 514 10.30 19.21 16.96
CA ARG A 514 10.75 18.84 15.61
C ARG A 514 9.88 19.40 14.52
N PHE A 515 8.57 19.46 14.75
CA PHE A 515 7.64 19.99 13.77
C PHE A 515 7.75 21.53 13.63
N LYS A 516 8.12 22.25 14.70
CA LYS A 516 8.32 23.71 14.65
C LYS A 516 9.41 24.16 13.68
N ASP A 517 10.38 23.30 13.40
CA ASP A 517 11.47 23.61 12.48
C ASP A 517 11.05 23.53 10.99
N LYS A 518 9.82 23.06 10.70
CA LYS A 518 9.26 22.98 9.35
C LYS A 518 8.48 24.25 8.97
N PRO A 519 8.28 24.54 7.65
CA PRO A 519 7.53 25.72 7.20
C PRO A 519 6.13 25.81 7.79
N TYR A 520 5.62 27.03 7.92
CA TYR A 520 4.24 27.27 8.37
C TYR A 520 3.23 26.78 7.32
N LEU A 521 2.20 26.08 7.75
CA LEU A 521 1.16 25.48 6.90
C LEU A 521 -0.03 26.42 6.65
N GLY A 522 -0.16 27.52 7.39
CA GLY A 522 -1.35 28.34 7.32
C GLY A 522 -2.56 27.75 8.05
N LYS A 523 -3.74 28.00 7.53
CA LYS A 523 -4.99 27.44 8.03
C LYS A 523 -5.20 26.06 7.43
N VAL A 524 -5.36 25.03 8.29
CA VAL A 524 -5.45 23.64 7.88
C VAL A 524 -6.85 23.10 8.15
N PHE A 525 -7.53 22.64 7.12
CA PHE A 525 -8.75 21.84 7.24
C PHE A 525 -8.39 20.35 7.13
N ILE A 526 -8.96 19.52 7.99
CA ILE A 526 -8.74 18.07 7.99
C ILE A 526 -10.09 17.39 7.83
N ASP A 527 -10.26 16.68 6.71
CA ASP A 527 -11.42 15.87 6.41
C ASP A 527 -11.38 14.57 7.24
N GLU A 528 -12.48 14.28 7.92
CA GLU A 528 -12.61 13.04 8.69
C GLU A 528 -12.51 11.77 7.83
N ALA A 529 -12.88 11.84 6.56
CA ALA A 529 -12.78 10.71 5.63
C ALA A 529 -11.32 10.32 5.36
N ALA A 530 -10.39 11.28 5.33
CA ALA A 530 -8.97 11.05 5.14
C ALA A 530 -8.22 10.64 6.42
N TRP A 531 -8.86 10.73 7.59
CA TRP A 531 -8.22 10.52 8.88
C TRP A 531 -7.60 9.14 9.04
N GLY A 532 -8.35 8.11 8.65
CA GLY A 532 -8.11 6.71 8.98
C GLY A 532 -7.02 6.00 8.17
N VAL A 533 -6.32 6.68 7.29
CA VAL A 533 -5.23 6.07 6.55
C VAL A 533 -3.98 5.98 7.43
N VAL A 534 -3.46 4.77 7.60
CA VAL A 534 -2.25 4.52 8.41
C VAL A 534 -1.04 5.16 7.72
N VAL A 535 -0.25 5.92 8.49
CA VAL A 535 1.02 6.48 7.99
C VAL A 535 1.89 5.37 7.40
N PRO A 536 2.38 5.49 6.16
CA PRO A 536 3.04 4.42 5.42
C PRO A 536 4.44 4.11 5.95
N THR A 537 4.52 3.54 7.13
CA THR A 537 5.77 3.28 7.85
C THR A 537 6.23 1.82 7.83
N GLU A 538 5.38 0.89 7.40
CA GLU A 538 5.67 -0.55 7.31
C GLU A 538 5.16 -1.10 5.96
N LEU A 539 5.83 -0.73 4.87
CA LEU A 539 5.36 -0.98 3.51
C LEU A 539 5.87 -2.28 2.90
N ARG A 540 6.86 -2.94 3.50
CA ARG A 540 7.55 -4.08 2.89
C ARG A 540 6.63 -5.23 2.47
N GLU A 541 5.55 -5.42 3.19
CA GLU A 541 4.58 -6.49 2.96
C GLU A 541 3.18 -5.94 2.70
N ALA A 542 3.07 -4.62 2.49
CA ALA A 542 1.81 -4.01 2.10
C ALA A 542 1.45 -4.44 0.68
N ASN A 543 0.17 -4.69 0.45
CA ASN A 543 -0.36 -4.80 -0.89
C ASN A 543 -0.52 -3.38 -1.44
N ASP A 544 0.48 -2.91 -2.17
CA ASP A 544 0.57 -1.56 -2.71
C ASP A 544 0.29 -1.52 -4.22
N SER A 545 -0.80 -2.08 -4.61
CA SER A 545 -1.06 -2.37 -6.01
C SER A 545 -1.77 -1.29 -6.79
N GLY A 546 -2.55 -0.51 -6.09
CA GLY A 546 -3.28 0.58 -6.71
C GLY A 546 -2.41 1.80 -6.94
N LEU A 547 -3.03 2.87 -7.38
CA LEU A 547 -2.42 4.19 -7.38
C LEU A 547 -2.06 4.62 -5.95
N HIS A 548 -2.82 4.13 -4.97
CA HIS A 548 -2.71 4.48 -3.56
C HIS A 548 -2.13 3.36 -2.72
N ILE A 549 -1.19 3.71 -1.85
CA ILE A 549 -0.62 2.79 -0.87
C ILE A 549 -1.47 2.83 0.39
N VAL A 550 -2.18 1.74 0.65
CA VAL A 550 -3.01 1.57 1.83
C VAL A 550 -2.33 0.63 2.82
N GLY A 551 -1.96 1.15 3.98
CA GLY A 551 -1.36 0.35 5.05
C GLY A 551 -2.40 -0.48 5.79
N ARG A 552 -2.00 -1.68 6.27
CA ARG A 552 -2.84 -2.51 7.14
C ARG A 552 -3.30 -1.73 8.38
N GLY A 553 -4.57 -1.84 8.72
CA GLY A 553 -5.21 -1.12 9.80
C GLY A 553 -5.73 0.25 9.40
N SER A 554 -5.55 0.68 8.15
CA SER A 554 -6.29 1.81 7.60
C SER A 554 -7.77 1.52 7.62
N TYR A 555 -8.56 2.55 7.88
CA TYR A 555 -10.01 2.45 7.80
C TYR A 555 -10.59 3.57 6.95
N PHE A 556 -11.66 3.25 6.26
CA PHE A 556 -12.43 4.18 5.43
C PHE A 556 -13.85 4.25 5.97
N ARG A 557 -14.41 5.46 6.05
CA ARG A 557 -15.81 5.65 6.41
C ARG A 557 -16.64 5.53 5.14
N LEU A 558 -17.63 4.68 5.18
CA LEU A 558 -18.63 4.60 4.11
C LEU A 558 -19.45 5.90 4.13
N PRO A 559 -19.83 6.47 2.99
CA PRO A 559 -20.68 7.64 2.95
C PRO A 559 -21.97 7.41 3.73
N THR A 560 -22.34 8.34 4.61
CA THR A 560 -23.61 8.32 5.34
C THR A 560 -24.47 9.48 4.90
N VAL A 561 -25.76 9.43 5.21
CA VAL A 561 -26.70 10.55 4.92
C VAL A 561 -26.23 11.85 5.53
N GLU A 562 -25.54 11.79 6.66
CA GLU A 562 -25.05 12.98 7.39
C GLU A 562 -23.80 13.56 6.78
N SER A 563 -22.87 12.72 6.30
CA SER A 563 -21.59 13.15 5.75
C SER A 563 -21.68 13.59 4.29
N ALA A 564 -22.62 13.07 3.53
CA ALA A 564 -22.82 13.39 2.11
C ALA A 564 -24.30 13.24 1.73
N PRO A 565 -25.15 14.24 2.07
CA PRO A 565 -26.60 14.11 1.88
C PRO A 565 -27.04 13.86 0.43
N GLU A 566 -26.32 14.37 -0.54
CA GLU A 566 -26.63 14.19 -1.97
C GLU A 566 -26.17 12.79 -2.46
N ILE A 567 -25.00 12.35 -2.03
CA ILE A 567 -24.48 11.00 -2.32
C ILE A 567 -25.29 9.95 -1.57
N ALA A 568 -25.63 10.21 -0.32
CA ALA A 568 -26.41 9.29 0.51
C ALA A 568 -27.84 9.07 0.02
N LYS A 569 -28.40 10.02 -0.74
CA LYS A 569 -29.64 9.80 -1.49
C LYS A 569 -29.48 8.89 -2.69
N GLN A 570 -28.25 8.72 -3.16
CA GLN A 570 -27.88 7.93 -4.34
C GLN A 570 -27.21 6.60 -3.97
N VAL A 571 -26.67 6.47 -2.77
CA VAL A 571 -25.94 5.28 -2.30
C VAL A 571 -26.84 4.49 -1.37
N HIS A 572 -27.39 3.37 -1.87
CA HIS A 572 -28.00 2.38 -0.99
C HIS A 572 -26.93 1.77 -0.09
N ASP A 573 -27.39 1.25 1.02
CA ASP A 573 -26.67 0.39 1.97
C ASP A 573 -26.14 -0.91 1.32
N ILE A 574 -25.69 -0.84 0.07
CA ILE A 574 -25.23 -1.99 -0.70
C ILE A 574 -23.72 -1.90 -0.90
N ILE A 575 -23.03 -2.90 -0.43
CA ILE A 575 -21.59 -3.03 -0.49
C ILE A 575 -21.23 -4.20 -1.39
N VAL A 576 -20.25 -3.98 -2.28
CA VAL A 576 -19.82 -5.01 -3.23
C VAL A 576 -18.29 -5.21 -3.12
N PRO A 577 -17.81 -6.05 -2.20
CA PRO A 577 -16.44 -6.55 -2.25
C PRO A 577 -16.31 -7.55 -3.39
N TYR A 578 -15.18 -7.49 -4.10
CA TYR A 578 -14.87 -8.38 -5.21
C TYR A 578 -13.40 -8.76 -5.27
N ILE A 579 -13.10 -9.87 -5.89
CA ILE A 579 -11.77 -10.26 -6.37
C ILE A 579 -11.79 -10.38 -7.88
N HIS A 580 -10.68 -10.03 -8.51
CA HIS A 580 -10.50 -10.20 -9.94
C HIS A 580 -9.15 -10.88 -10.20
N TRP A 581 -9.10 -11.82 -11.14
CA TRP A 581 -7.84 -12.51 -11.47
C TRP A 581 -7.80 -13.01 -12.91
N THR A 582 -6.57 -13.28 -13.37
CA THR A 582 -6.27 -14.06 -14.56
C THR A 582 -5.42 -15.28 -14.17
N ASN A 583 -5.31 -16.26 -15.04
CA ASN A 583 -4.37 -17.35 -14.85
C ASN A 583 -2.92 -16.83 -14.87
N GLY A 584 -1.98 -17.63 -14.32
CA GLY A 584 -0.57 -17.24 -14.21
C GLY A 584 0.15 -17.09 -15.58
N LYS A 585 1.24 -16.31 -15.58
CA LYS A 585 2.01 -15.90 -16.77
C LYS A 585 2.82 -17.04 -17.41
N ASP A 586 3.18 -18.04 -16.65
CA ASP A 586 4.20 -19.03 -17.07
C ASP A 586 3.64 -20.15 -17.96
N GLY A 587 3.06 -19.81 -19.12
CA GLY A 587 2.90 -20.72 -20.30
C GLY A 587 2.58 -22.21 -20.11
N MET A 588 2.60 -22.68 -18.90
CA MET A 588 2.24 -24.02 -18.47
C MET A 588 0.76 -24.15 -18.08
N GLY A 589 -0.05 -23.11 -18.34
CA GLY A 589 -1.49 -23.21 -18.21
C GLY A 589 -1.97 -23.46 -16.78
N ASP A 590 -1.22 -23.00 -15.78
CA ASP A 590 -1.63 -23.16 -14.40
C ASP A 590 -2.91 -22.36 -14.15
N ARG A 591 -3.99 -23.12 -14.18
CA ARG A 591 -5.32 -22.65 -13.83
C ARG A 591 -5.24 -22.06 -12.42
N VAL A 592 -5.69 -20.84 -12.27
CA VAL A 592 -5.85 -20.18 -10.99
C VAL A 592 -7.34 -20.11 -10.67
N ASP A 593 -7.68 -20.65 -9.51
CA ASP A 593 -9.02 -20.74 -8.96
C ASP A 593 -9.02 -20.02 -7.62
N LEU A 594 -9.70 -18.88 -7.56
CA LEU A 594 -9.78 -18.02 -6.38
C LEU A 594 -11.23 -17.96 -5.88
N ASP A 595 -11.40 -18.30 -4.62
CA ASP A 595 -12.70 -18.24 -3.92
C ASP A 595 -12.83 -16.98 -3.06
N LEU A 596 -13.90 -16.23 -3.25
CA LEU A 596 -14.32 -15.13 -2.38
C LEU A 596 -15.36 -15.61 -1.38
N SER A 597 -15.26 -15.15 -0.12
CA SER A 597 -16.27 -15.44 0.88
C SER A 597 -16.45 -14.27 1.84
N GLY A 598 -17.69 -14.12 2.34
CA GLY A 598 -18.04 -13.15 3.39
C GLY A 598 -18.69 -13.84 4.58
N SER A 599 -18.11 -13.71 5.76
CA SER A 599 -18.60 -14.26 7.02
C SER A 599 -19.10 -13.14 7.92
N PHE A 600 -20.33 -13.30 8.43
CA PHE A 600 -21.01 -12.31 9.28
C PHE A 600 -20.89 -12.68 10.75
N TYR A 601 -20.59 -11.69 11.58
CA TYR A 601 -20.44 -11.85 13.03
C TYR A 601 -21.21 -10.76 13.79
N THR A 602 -21.72 -11.11 14.96
CA THR A 602 -22.38 -10.20 15.89
C THR A 602 -21.34 -9.28 16.58
N ASP A 603 -21.82 -8.37 17.43
CA ASP A 603 -20.98 -7.47 18.23
C ASP A 603 -19.99 -8.22 19.15
N ASP A 604 -20.43 -9.35 19.72
CA ASP A 604 -19.59 -10.21 20.55
C ASP A 604 -18.81 -11.28 19.74
N PHE A 605 -18.69 -11.09 18.42
CA PHE A 605 -18.00 -11.99 17.48
C PHE A 605 -18.55 -13.41 17.42
N LYS A 606 -19.84 -13.61 17.67
CA LYS A 606 -20.52 -14.87 17.36
C LYS A 606 -20.87 -14.93 15.88
N TYR A 607 -20.72 -16.11 15.31
CA TYR A 607 -21.08 -16.37 13.93
C TYR A 607 -22.56 -16.14 13.67
N ALA A 608 -22.90 -15.37 12.62
CA ALA A 608 -24.27 -15.03 12.24
C ALA A 608 -24.67 -15.60 10.87
N GLY A 609 -23.73 -15.83 9.96
CA GLY A 609 -23.99 -16.38 8.64
C GLY A 609 -22.83 -16.24 7.68
N LYS A 610 -22.94 -16.85 6.49
CA LYS A 610 -21.90 -16.84 5.45
C LYS A 610 -22.52 -16.82 4.06
N CYS A 611 -21.92 -16.03 3.18
CA CYS A 611 -22.14 -16.07 1.74
C CYS A 611 -20.81 -16.40 1.05
N SER A 612 -20.79 -17.41 0.17
CA SER A 612 -19.56 -17.93 -0.44
C SER A 612 -19.89 -18.78 -1.68
N TYR A 613 -18.88 -19.27 -2.39
CA TYR A 613 -19.03 -20.20 -3.50
C TYR A 613 -19.91 -21.44 -3.15
N GLY A 614 -19.84 -21.93 -1.91
CA GLY A 614 -20.67 -23.06 -1.43
C GLY A 614 -22.04 -22.65 -0.89
N ASN A 615 -22.31 -21.36 -0.68
CA ASN A 615 -23.58 -20.80 -0.23
C ASN A 615 -23.84 -19.47 -0.93
N LEU A 616 -24.34 -19.54 -2.16
CA LEU A 616 -24.48 -18.39 -3.06
C LEU A 616 -25.49 -17.34 -2.60
N CYS A 617 -26.36 -17.67 -1.65
CA CYS A 617 -27.39 -16.75 -1.18
C CYS A 617 -27.61 -16.91 0.32
N LEU A 618 -27.33 -15.86 1.09
CA LEU A 618 -27.65 -15.79 2.51
C LEU A 618 -28.94 -15.02 2.70
N SER A 619 -29.90 -15.64 3.33
CA SER A 619 -31.19 -15.02 3.69
C SER A 619 -31.45 -15.10 5.19
N ALA A 620 -32.14 -14.11 5.75
CA ALA A 620 -32.60 -14.09 7.14
C ALA A 620 -34.07 -13.66 7.23
N GLY A 621 -34.65 -13.95 8.38
CA GLY A 621 -36.11 -13.74 8.61
C GLY A 621 -36.96 -14.95 8.25
N SER A 622 -38.26 -14.87 8.45
CA SER A 622 -39.24 -15.94 8.19
C SER A 622 -40.50 -15.36 7.57
N GLY A 623 -41.13 -16.15 6.70
CA GLY A 623 -42.38 -15.73 6.03
C GLY A 623 -42.21 -14.51 5.13
N GLU A 624 -43.09 -13.53 5.26
CA GLU A 624 -43.05 -12.28 4.50
C GLU A 624 -41.87 -11.36 4.89
N ASP A 625 -41.27 -11.55 6.07
CA ASP A 625 -40.12 -10.82 6.56
C ASP A 625 -38.75 -11.40 6.09
N ARG A 626 -38.79 -12.47 5.30
CA ARG A 626 -37.54 -13.04 4.74
C ARG A 626 -36.94 -12.12 3.70
N SER A 627 -35.68 -11.74 3.88
CA SER A 627 -34.94 -10.99 2.89
C SER A 627 -33.62 -11.65 2.59
N VAL A 628 -33.13 -11.38 1.38
CA VAL A 628 -31.77 -11.74 0.94
C VAL A 628 -30.83 -10.75 1.56
N ILE A 629 -29.89 -11.23 2.36
CA ILE A 629 -28.85 -10.43 3.03
C ILE A 629 -27.64 -10.25 2.13
N ALA A 630 -27.20 -11.34 1.50
CA ALA A 630 -26.05 -11.32 0.62
C ALA A 630 -26.21 -12.34 -0.52
N THR A 631 -25.66 -11.99 -1.69
CA THR A 631 -25.63 -12.86 -2.87
C THR A 631 -24.21 -12.93 -3.38
N HIS A 632 -23.76 -14.14 -3.76
CA HIS A 632 -22.46 -14.39 -4.38
C HIS A 632 -22.58 -14.51 -5.89
N SER A 633 -21.59 -14.05 -6.67
CA SER A 633 -21.58 -14.12 -8.14
C SER A 633 -21.58 -15.55 -8.70
N GLY A 634 -21.23 -16.51 -7.89
CA GLY A 634 -21.00 -17.90 -8.29
C GLY A 634 -19.51 -18.23 -8.35
N ASP A 635 -19.22 -19.50 -8.45
CA ASP A 635 -17.88 -20.08 -8.44
C ASP A 635 -17.30 -20.06 -9.86
N PHE A 636 -16.17 -19.31 -10.03
CA PHE A 636 -15.38 -19.23 -11.25
C PHE A 636 -14.08 -19.98 -11.07
N THR A 637 -14.00 -21.16 -11.59
CA THR A 637 -12.87 -22.06 -11.37
C THR A 637 -11.64 -21.77 -12.21
N SER A 638 -11.57 -20.70 -13.02
CA SER A 638 -10.41 -20.33 -13.83
C SER A 638 -10.46 -18.86 -14.20
N GLY A 639 -9.34 -18.16 -14.12
CA GLY A 639 -9.19 -16.75 -14.50
C GLY A 639 -9.10 -16.51 -16.02
N GLY A 640 -9.09 -17.55 -16.84
CA GLY A 640 -8.87 -17.39 -18.28
C GLY A 640 -7.40 -17.07 -18.63
N PRO A 641 -7.09 -16.70 -19.90
CA PRO A 641 -5.72 -16.39 -20.30
C PRO A 641 -5.10 -15.24 -19.49
N TYR A 642 -3.79 -15.26 -19.32
CA TYR A 642 -3.06 -14.21 -18.58
C TYR A 642 -3.30 -12.81 -19.16
N ASP A 643 -3.30 -12.70 -20.47
CA ASP A 643 -3.52 -11.44 -21.21
C ASP A 643 -5.02 -11.17 -21.48
N GLY A 644 -5.90 -12.04 -20.99
CA GLY A 644 -7.33 -11.91 -21.16
C GLY A 644 -7.98 -10.95 -20.15
N PRO A 645 -9.29 -10.73 -20.29
CA PRO A 645 -10.03 -9.82 -19.39
C PRO A 645 -10.13 -10.31 -17.94
N GLY A 646 -9.74 -11.55 -17.68
CA GLY A 646 -9.89 -12.18 -16.36
C GLY A 646 -11.33 -12.47 -15.99
N VAL A 647 -11.52 -12.86 -14.75
CA VAL A 647 -12.85 -13.09 -14.15
C VAL A 647 -12.91 -12.43 -12.78
N ALA A 648 -14.13 -12.19 -12.30
CA ALA A 648 -14.35 -11.62 -10.98
C ALA A 648 -15.39 -12.42 -10.19
N GLU A 649 -15.07 -12.67 -8.92
CA GLU A 649 -16.07 -13.04 -7.92
C GLU A 649 -16.40 -11.85 -7.04
N TYR A 650 -17.64 -11.72 -6.67
CA TYR A 650 -18.15 -10.61 -5.87
C TYR A 650 -19.29 -11.03 -4.95
N LEU A 651 -19.46 -10.27 -3.87
CA LEU A 651 -20.61 -10.35 -2.99
C LEU A 651 -21.43 -9.07 -3.13
N ILE A 652 -22.74 -9.20 -3.19
CA ILE A 652 -23.67 -8.08 -3.08
C ILE A 652 -24.28 -8.17 -1.69
N VAL A 653 -23.98 -7.20 -0.82
CA VAL A 653 -24.40 -7.23 0.59
C VAL A 653 -25.33 -6.07 0.89
N ARG A 654 -26.53 -6.37 1.39
CA ARG A 654 -27.49 -5.40 1.90
C ARG A 654 -27.17 -5.10 3.37
N ARG A 655 -26.44 -4.01 3.61
CA ARG A 655 -25.94 -3.65 4.94
C ARG A 655 -27.05 -3.54 5.98
N LYS A 656 -28.11 -2.80 5.68
CA LYS A 656 -29.23 -2.58 6.59
C LYS A 656 -29.89 -3.90 7.03
N ASP A 657 -30.18 -4.78 6.08
CA ASP A 657 -30.78 -6.08 6.38
C ASP A 657 -29.81 -6.97 7.18
N ALA A 658 -28.52 -6.93 6.91
CA ALA A 658 -27.52 -7.66 7.70
C ALA A 658 -27.52 -7.21 9.17
N VAL A 659 -27.60 -5.90 9.43
CA VAL A 659 -27.66 -5.36 10.78
C VAL A 659 -29.00 -5.66 11.46
N GLU A 660 -30.13 -5.42 10.80
CA GLU A 660 -31.45 -5.50 11.39
C GLU A 660 -31.93 -6.93 11.57
N LYS A 661 -31.74 -7.80 10.56
CA LYS A 661 -32.30 -9.16 10.54
C LYS A 661 -31.31 -10.23 10.99
N LEU A 662 -30.06 -10.11 10.61
CA LEU A 662 -29.01 -11.05 10.98
C LEU A 662 -28.33 -10.67 12.30
N LYS A 663 -28.56 -9.44 12.81
CA LYS A 663 -27.85 -8.86 13.97
C LYS A 663 -26.35 -8.85 13.81
N ALA A 664 -25.87 -8.77 12.58
CA ALA A 664 -24.46 -8.73 12.27
C ALA A 664 -23.90 -7.32 12.51
N ARG A 665 -22.77 -7.24 13.19
CA ARG A 665 -21.96 -6.03 13.27
C ARG A 665 -20.79 -6.08 12.32
N TYR A 666 -20.10 -7.21 12.23
CA TYR A 666 -18.91 -7.34 11.41
C TYR A 666 -19.15 -8.26 10.22
N LEU A 667 -18.68 -7.83 9.05
CA LEU A 667 -18.55 -8.65 7.86
C LEU A 667 -17.06 -8.80 7.55
N VAL A 668 -16.59 -10.04 7.54
CA VAL A 668 -15.20 -10.39 7.25
C VAL A 668 -15.12 -10.95 5.84
N ILE A 669 -14.39 -10.28 4.97
CA ILE A 669 -14.17 -10.71 3.59
C ILE A 669 -12.83 -11.42 3.50
N HIS A 670 -12.84 -12.61 2.95
CA HIS A 670 -11.62 -13.40 2.77
C HIS A 670 -11.56 -14.07 1.39
N THR A 671 -10.35 -14.22 0.91
CA THR A 671 -10.01 -14.85 -0.37
C THR A 671 -9.18 -16.09 -0.11
N HIS A 672 -9.39 -17.12 -0.91
CA HIS A 672 -8.64 -18.35 -0.87
C HIS A 672 -8.24 -18.81 -2.28
N VAL A 673 -7.03 -19.41 -2.43
CA VAL A 673 -6.56 -20.01 -3.68
C VAL A 673 -6.86 -21.52 -3.64
N TYR A 674 -7.92 -21.97 -4.30
CA TYR A 674 -8.31 -23.38 -4.31
C TYR A 674 -7.29 -24.28 -4.98
N THR A 675 -6.63 -23.80 -6.02
CA THR A 675 -5.61 -24.55 -6.78
C THR A 675 -4.30 -24.72 -6.03
N GLY A 676 -4.15 -24.15 -4.82
CA GLY A 676 -3.04 -24.39 -3.90
C GLY A 676 -1.73 -23.67 -4.23
N GLN A 677 -1.73 -22.73 -5.20
CA GLN A 677 -0.61 -21.81 -5.40
C GLN A 677 -0.57 -20.77 -4.27
N ASP A 678 0.61 -20.19 -4.06
CA ASP A 678 0.73 -18.98 -3.23
C ASP A 678 0.07 -17.78 -3.93
N LEU A 679 -0.52 -16.85 -3.19
CA LEU A 679 -1.10 -15.62 -3.72
C LEU A 679 -0.10 -14.80 -4.57
N SER A 680 1.20 -14.88 -4.28
CA SER A 680 2.25 -14.25 -5.09
C SER A 680 2.40 -14.82 -6.51
N ASN A 681 1.88 -16.00 -6.76
CA ASN A 681 1.87 -16.65 -8.06
C ASN A 681 0.57 -16.45 -8.82
N THR A 682 -0.33 -15.64 -8.28
CA THR A 682 -1.58 -15.25 -8.92
C THR A 682 -1.47 -13.82 -9.46
N ASN A 683 -2.18 -13.53 -10.55
CA ASN A 683 -2.36 -12.17 -11.04
C ASN A 683 -3.75 -11.70 -10.64
N ALA A 684 -3.88 -11.36 -9.37
CA ALA A 684 -5.16 -11.09 -8.74
C ALA A 684 -5.16 -9.82 -7.89
N PHE A 685 -6.31 -9.16 -7.84
CA PHE A 685 -6.54 -8.04 -6.94
C PHE A 685 -7.90 -8.12 -6.25
N PHE A 686 -7.99 -7.49 -5.12
CA PHE A 686 -9.22 -7.25 -4.37
C PHE A 686 -9.67 -5.81 -4.58
N GLY A 687 -10.96 -5.59 -4.68
CA GLY A 687 -11.55 -4.27 -4.73
C GLY A 687 -12.87 -4.20 -3.97
N PHE A 688 -13.39 -3.00 -3.89
CA PHE A 688 -14.56 -2.70 -3.09
C PHE A 688 -15.35 -1.55 -3.71
N GLU A 689 -16.63 -1.78 -4.01
CA GLU A 689 -17.50 -0.82 -4.66
C GLU A 689 -18.76 -0.48 -3.87
N TYR A 690 -19.39 0.65 -4.23
CA TYR A 690 -20.75 0.99 -3.87
C TYR A 690 -21.66 0.97 -5.09
N LEU A 691 -22.87 0.47 -4.92
CA LEU A 691 -23.90 0.55 -5.96
C LEU A 691 -24.82 1.76 -5.73
N GLN A 692 -25.15 2.48 -6.82
CA GLN A 692 -26.06 3.62 -6.79
C GLN A 692 -27.52 3.21 -6.65
N GLU A 693 -28.31 4.04 -5.96
CA GLU A 693 -29.65 3.75 -5.49
C GLU A 693 -30.68 3.37 -6.57
N ARG A 694 -30.75 4.13 -7.67
CA ARG A 694 -31.75 3.90 -8.74
C ARG A 694 -31.57 2.58 -9.48
N ASN A 695 -30.37 2.05 -9.46
CA ASN A 695 -30.00 0.83 -10.15
C ASN A 695 -29.70 -0.33 -9.21
N GLY A 696 -29.46 -0.04 -7.92
CA GLY A 696 -28.93 -1.02 -6.97
C GLY A 696 -29.87 -2.19 -6.70
N GLU A 697 -31.11 -1.95 -6.33
CA GLU A 697 -32.05 -3.04 -6.08
C GLU A 697 -32.42 -3.77 -7.37
N HIS A 698 -32.66 -3.05 -8.45
CA HIS A 698 -32.98 -3.65 -9.74
C HIS A 698 -31.77 -4.40 -10.33
N GLN A 699 -30.54 -3.90 -10.14
CA GLN A 699 -29.34 -4.62 -10.53
C GLN A 699 -29.14 -5.88 -9.68
N ILE A 700 -29.34 -5.82 -8.36
CA ILE A 700 -29.26 -7.01 -7.50
C ILE A 700 -30.22 -8.11 -7.96
N GLU A 701 -31.47 -7.77 -8.23
CA GLU A 701 -32.43 -8.71 -8.73
C GLU A 701 -32.04 -9.25 -10.12
N GLN A 702 -31.56 -8.40 -11.01
CA GLN A 702 -31.04 -8.81 -12.32
C GLN A 702 -29.85 -9.75 -12.18
N TYR A 703 -28.86 -9.42 -11.30
CA TYR A 703 -27.69 -10.26 -11.11
C TYR A 703 -28.07 -11.60 -10.46
N ALA A 704 -28.94 -11.60 -9.48
CA ALA A 704 -29.48 -12.84 -8.90
C ALA A 704 -30.20 -13.70 -9.97
N GLN A 705 -30.96 -13.09 -10.87
CA GLN A 705 -31.58 -13.78 -11.99
C GLN A 705 -30.54 -14.31 -12.99
N LEU A 706 -29.54 -13.51 -13.37
CA LEU A 706 -28.47 -13.92 -14.28
C LEU A 706 -27.66 -15.08 -13.71
N ILE A 707 -27.34 -15.05 -12.41
CA ILE A 707 -26.66 -16.13 -11.71
C ILE A 707 -27.51 -17.40 -11.72
N ASN A 708 -28.77 -17.29 -11.40
CA ASN A 708 -29.72 -18.41 -11.40
C ASN A 708 -29.94 -19.02 -12.80
N HIS A 709 -29.77 -18.23 -13.86
CA HIS A 709 -29.83 -18.70 -15.24
C HIS A 709 -28.50 -19.11 -15.87
N GLY A 710 -27.42 -19.16 -15.07
CA GLY A 710 -26.08 -19.58 -15.52
C GLY A 710 -25.33 -18.56 -16.37
N GLN A 711 -25.79 -17.30 -16.42
CA GLN A 711 -25.15 -16.21 -17.17
C GLN A 711 -24.16 -15.42 -16.29
N LYS A 712 -23.27 -16.13 -15.64
CA LYS A 712 -22.31 -15.60 -14.66
C LYS A 712 -21.36 -14.55 -15.25
N ASP A 713 -20.84 -14.81 -16.47
CA ASP A 713 -19.85 -13.95 -17.13
C ASP A 713 -20.40 -12.55 -17.45
N THR A 714 -21.66 -12.46 -17.85
CA THR A 714 -22.32 -11.19 -18.17
C THR A 714 -22.49 -10.33 -16.93
N ALA A 715 -22.84 -10.94 -15.79
CA ALA A 715 -22.97 -10.24 -14.52
C ALA A 715 -21.62 -9.68 -14.02
N CYS A 716 -20.55 -10.47 -14.10
CA CYS A 716 -19.21 -10.05 -13.69
C CYS A 716 -18.71 -8.81 -14.44
N LYS A 717 -18.85 -8.78 -15.76
CA LYS A 717 -18.33 -7.69 -16.59
C LYS A 717 -19.06 -6.37 -16.38
N ALA A 718 -20.32 -6.40 -15.99
CA ALA A 718 -21.12 -5.20 -15.78
C ALA A 718 -20.89 -4.54 -14.42
N LEU A 719 -20.30 -5.26 -13.46
CA LEU A 719 -20.25 -4.81 -12.08
C LEU A 719 -18.98 -4.04 -11.71
N ILE A 720 -17.81 -4.52 -12.15
CA ILE A 720 -16.54 -3.91 -11.75
C ILE A 720 -16.28 -2.67 -12.58
N ARG A 721 -16.37 -1.52 -11.94
CA ARG A 721 -16.15 -0.22 -12.57
C ARG A 721 -15.12 0.60 -11.80
N PRO A 722 -14.04 1.04 -12.47
CA PRO A 722 -12.99 1.85 -11.84
C PRO A 722 -13.49 3.13 -11.19
N ASP A 723 -14.49 3.79 -11.80
CA ASP A 723 -15.12 5.04 -11.33
C ASP A 723 -15.97 4.85 -10.05
N ARG A 724 -16.20 3.63 -9.59
CA ARG A 724 -16.95 3.30 -8.37
C ARG A 724 -16.11 2.60 -7.32
N THR A 725 -14.92 2.17 -7.68
CA THR A 725 -14.04 1.42 -6.78
C THR A 725 -13.39 2.36 -5.79
N ILE A 726 -13.59 2.13 -4.50
CA ILE A 726 -13.05 2.98 -3.43
C ILE A 726 -11.56 2.74 -3.25
N PHE A 727 -11.14 1.48 -3.31
CA PHE A 727 -9.74 1.10 -3.36
C PHE A 727 -9.55 -0.28 -3.97
N THR A 728 -8.36 -0.52 -4.49
CA THR A 728 -7.90 -1.82 -4.95
C THR A 728 -6.64 -2.24 -4.22
N SER A 729 -6.42 -3.52 -4.10
CA SER A 729 -5.26 -4.10 -3.43
C SER A 729 -4.85 -5.39 -4.12
N ASN A 730 -3.61 -5.52 -4.58
CA ASN A 730 -3.12 -6.78 -5.14
C ASN A 730 -3.12 -7.88 -4.07
N LEU A 731 -3.56 -9.05 -4.48
CA LEU A 731 -3.46 -10.23 -3.66
C LEU A 731 -2.06 -10.81 -3.82
N ARG A 732 -1.22 -10.67 -2.79
CA ARG A 732 0.17 -11.10 -2.79
C ARG A 732 0.52 -11.81 -1.49
N GLY A 733 1.48 -12.69 -1.54
CA GLY A 733 2.03 -13.39 -0.38
C GLY A 733 2.31 -14.85 -0.67
N LYS A 734 3.03 -15.48 0.23
CA LYS A 734 3.37 -16.91 0.19
C LYS A 734 2.29 -17.80 0.81
N GLU A 735 1.20 -17.19 1.18
CA GLU A 735 0.02 -17.83 1.74
C GLU A 735 -0.99 -18.11 0.64
N ASP A 736 -1.87 -19.08 0.90
CA ASP A 736 -2.96 -19.47 0.02
C ASP A 736 -4.30 -18.87 0.40
N SER A 737 -4.35 -18.11 1.50
CA SER A 737 -5.59 -17.51 2.00
C SER A 737 -5.33 -16.19 2.73
N MET A 738 -6.26 -15.25 2.61
CA MET A 738 -6.14 -13.91 3.17
C MET A 738 -7.49 -13.33 3.60
N ILE A 739 -7.50 -12.63 4.76
CA ILE A 739 -8.58 -11.72 5.12
C ILE A 739 -8.26 -10.37 4.50
N ASN A 740 -9.08 -9.92 3.57
CA ASN A 740 -8.90 -8.69 2.81
C ASN A 740 -9.32 -7.46 3.62
N VAL A 741 -10.58 -7.47 4.06
CA VAL A 741 -11.18 -6.38 4.85
C VAL A 741 -12.06 -6.90 5.95
N VAL A 742 -12.22 -6.07 6.98
CA VAL A 742 -13.24 -6.22 8.01
C VAL A 742 -14.14 -5.00 7.95
N ILE A 743 -15.45 -5.22 7.79
CA ILE A 743 -16.44 -4.15 7.65
C ILE A 743 -17.27 -4.09 8.93
N ASP A 744 -17.22 -2.96 9.63
CA ASP A 744 -18.18 -2.66 10.70
C ASP A 744 -19.46 -2.11 10.06
N LEU A 745 -20.46 -2.96 9.93
CA LEU A 745 -21.74 -2.66 9.28
C LEU A 745 -22.57 -1.64 10.07
N VAL A 746 -22.38 -1.57 11.38
CA VAL A 746 -23.10 -0.64 12.26
C VAL A 746 -22.51 0.76 12.15
N ASN A 747 -21.19 0.88 12.25
CA ASN A 747 -20.50 2.16 12.23
C ASN A 747 -20.15 2.63 10.81
N SER A 748 -20.48 1.84 9.78
CA SER A 748 -20.15 2.14 8.38
C SER A 748 -18.64 2.37 8.16
N VAL A 749 -17.82 1.47 8.69
CA VAL A 749 -16.35 1.57 8.59
C VAL A 749 -15.78 0.31 7.96
N VAL A 750 -14.92 0.48 6.96
CA VAL A 750 -14.17 -0.60 6.30
C VAL A 750 -12.73 -0.55 6.77
N TRP A 751 -12.27 -1.60 7.40
CA TRP A 751 -10.90 -1.78 7.85
C TRP A 751 -10.11 -2.61 6.83
N TYR A 752 -9.03 -2.06 6.31
CA TYR A 752 -8.10 -2.80 5.48
C TYR A 752 -7.30 -3.77 6.34
N ALA A 753 -7.54 -5.06 6.18
CA ALA A 753 -7.01 -6.08 7.06
C ALA A 753 -5.69 -6.68 6.58
N ASP A 754 -5.60 -7.09 5.32
CA ASP A 754 -4.41 -7.73 4.73
C ASP A 754 -3.77 -8.75 5.68
N LEU A 755 -4.60 -9.64 6.25
CA LEU A 755 -4.18 -10.65 7.21
C LEU A 755 -4.03 -11.98 6.50
N ALA A 756 -2.79 -12.42 6.35
CA ALA A 756 -2.51 -13.72 5.77
C ALA A 756 -2.95 -14.84 6.70
N THR A 757 -3.69 -15.75 6.13
CA THR A 757 -4.09 -17.02 6.75
C THR A 757 -3.57 -18.15 5.87
N ARG A 758 -3.29 -19.28 6.44
CA ARG A 758 -2.92 -20.49 5.69
C ARG A 758 -3.87 -21.59 6.06
N MET A 759 -4.55 -22.13 5.06
CA MET A 759 -5.40 -23.29 5.26
C MET A 759 -4.55 -24.57 5.36
N ILE A 760 -4.93 -25.46 6.27
CA ILE A 760 -4.29 -26.77 6.43
C ILE A 760 -5.28 -27.84 6.01
N GLY A 761 -4.95 -28.57 4.97
CA GLY A 761 -5.58 -29.83 4.60
C GLY A 761 -6.76 -29.68 3.65
N TYR A 762 -6.98 -30.72 2.89
CA TYR A 762 -7.91 -30.79 1.76
C TYR A 762 -9.39 -30.90 2.12
N ASP A 763 -9.79 -30.66 3.35
CA ASP A 763 -11.19 -30.80 3.75
C ASP A 763 -11.87 -29.46 3.89
N TYR A 764 -12.04 -28.78 2.76
CA TYR A 764 -12.63 -27.46 2.62
C TYR A 764 -13.99 -27.32 3.28
N ALA A 765 -14.85 -28.31 3.12
CA ALA A 765 -16.18 -28.27 3.67
C ALA A 765 -16.19 -28.34 5.20
N THR A 766 -15.27 -29.11 5.78
CA THR A 766 -15.14 -29.25 7.24
C THR A 766 -14.39 -28.08 7.86
N GLU A 767 -13.43 -27.48 7.18
CA GLU A 767 -12.63 -26.39 7.73
C GLU A 767 -13.42 -25.07 7.77
N TYR A 768 -14.16 -24.76 6.73
CA TYR A 768 -15.10 -23.65 6.70
C TYR A 768 -16.24 -23.81 7.70
N ASN A 769 -16.80 -25.00 7.79
CA ASN A 769 -17.78 -25.33 8.82
C ASN A 769 -17.16 -25.32 10.22
N TYR A 770 -15.88 -25.59 10.34
CA TYR A 770 -15.18 -25.59 11.62
C TYR A 770 -14.88 -24.20 12.16
N LEU A 771 -14.56 -23.23 11.28
CA LEU A 771 -14.37 -21.84 11.67
C LEU A 771 -15.69 -21.17 12.05
N ASP A 772 -16.77 -21.51 11.35
CA ASP A 772 -18.04 -20.83 11.37
C ASP A 772 -19.16 -21.61 12.07
N ALA A 773 -18.98 -22.92 12.28
CA ALA A 773 -20.01 -23.75 12.93
C ALA A 773 -20.06 -23.51 14.44
N PRO A 774 -21.26 -23.45 15.03
CA PRO A 774 -21.44 -23.49 16.49
C PRO A 774 -20.66 -24.65 17.11
N ALA A 775 -20.11 -24.46 18.30
CA ALA A 775 -19.29 -25.47 18.99
C ALA A 775 -19.96 -26.84 19.12
N GLU A 776 -21.30 -26.86 19.15
CA GLU A 776 -22.14 -28.04 19.24
C GLU A 776 -22.20 -28.90 17.96
N GLN A 777 -21.86 -28.33 16.80
CA GLN A 777 -21.90 -29.03 15.51
C GLN A 777 -20.54 -29.58 15.08
N ARG A 778 -19.49 -29.36 15.84
CA ARG A 778 -18.14 -29.81 15.55
C ARG A 778 -17.96 -31.28 15.92
N ARG A 779 -18.22 -32.16 14.98
CA ARG A 779 -18.02 -33.59 15.18
C ARG A 779 -16.53 -33.95 15.12
N GLY A 780 -16.02 -34.50 16.23
CA GLY A 780 -14.88 -35.43 16.17
C GLY A 780 -13.52 -34.94 16.64
N THR A 781 -13.35 -33.83 17.35
CA THR A 781 -12.08 -33.55 18.04
C THR A 781 -12.31 -33.32 19.53
N GLU A 782 -11.62 -34.11 20.37
CA GLU A 782 -11.66 -34.06 21.84
C GLU A 782 -11.04 -32.79 22.45
N ASP A 783 -10.69 -31.80 21.63
CA ASP A 783 -10.07 -30.57 22.10
C ASP A 783 -11.14 -29.48 22.31
N LYS A 784 -11.55 -29.33 23.57
CA LYS A 784 -12.61 -28.44 24.05
C LYS A 784 -12.26 -26.94 24.03
N THR A 785 -11.18 -26.52 23.39
CA THR A 785 -10.84 -25.11 23.25
C THR A 785 -11.52 -24.52 22.01
N PRO A 786 -12.36 -23.47 22.17
CA PRO A 786 -13.27 -23.00 21.11
C PRO A 786 -12.62 -22.38 19.89
N PHE A 787 -11.34 -22.22 19.78
CA PHE A 787 -10.66 -21.54 18.68
C PHE A 787 -9.24 -22.04 18.46
N LYS A 788 -9.09 -23.28 18.00
CA LYS A 788 -7.92 -23.64 17.21
C LYS A 788 -8.27 -23.48 15.74
N ALA A 789 -8.47 -22.29 15.29
CA ALA A 789 -8.55 -22.02 13.88
C ALA A 789 -7.13 -22.06 13.30
N TYR A 790 -7.02 -22.73 12.24
CA TYR A 790 -5.82 -23.16 11.59
C TYR A 790 -5.18 -22.03 10.81
N ILE A 791 -4.36 -21.26 11.48
CA ILE A 791 -3.35 -20.47 10.82
C ILE A 791 -2.11 -21.35 10.79
N ASN A 792 -1.86 -21.96 9.66
CA ASN A 792 -0.66 -22.77 9.52
C ASN A 792 0.52 -21.90 9.16
N THR A 793 1.18 -21.40 10.17
CA THR A 793 2.60 -21.09 10.01
C THR A 793 3.33 -22.43 10.04
N SER A 794 3.96 -22.82 8.92
CA SER A 794 4.79 -24.01 8.86
C SER A 794 5.69 -24.07 10.09
N PRO A 795 5.72 -25.19 10.85
CA PRO A 795 6.55 -25.31 12.04
C PRO A 795 8.04 -25.08 11.81
N LYS A 796 8.49 -25.09 10.56
CA LYS A 796 9.88 -24.83 10.16
C LYS A 796 10.20 -23.36 9.93
N GLN A 797 9.22 -22.46 9.85
CA GLN A 797 9.45 -21.03 9.62
C GLN A 797 9.36 -20.17 10.86
N ASN A 798 8.73 -20.63 11.92
CA ASN A 798 8.54 -19.84 13.14
C ASN A 798 9.12 -20.57 14.37
N ASN A 799 10.31 -20.16 14.79
CA ASN A 799 10.84 -20.43 16.15
C ASN A 799 10.11 -19.62 17.25
N VAL A 800 8.86 -19.26 17.01
CA VAL A 800 8.01 -18.66 18.03
C VAL A 800 7.08 -19.74 18.51
N ASP A 801 7.14 -20.07 19.79
CA ASP A 801 6.32 -21.08 20.46
C ASP A 801 4.92 -21.21 19.82
N GLY A 802 4.63 -22.35 19.22
CA GLY A 802 3.55 -22.64 18.29
C GLY A 802 2.10 -22.40 18.76
N THR A 803 1.84 -21.26 19.35
CA THR A 803 0.47 -20.77 19.63
C THR A 803 -0.13 -20.22 18.35
N LYS A 804 -0.92 -21.04 17.71
CA LYS A 804 -1.72 -20.68 16.54
C LYS A 804 -2.84 -19.72 16.96
N LEU A 805 -2.90 -18.53 16.34
CA LEU A 805 -3.99 -17.58 16.58
C LEU A 805 -5.16 -17.87 15.64
N SER A 806 -6.36 -17.83 16.16
CA SER A 806 -7.56 -17.88 15.32
C SER A 806 -7.69 -16.62 14.46
N ALA A 807 -8.36 -16.73 13.32
CA ALA A 807 -8.68 -15.58 12.48
C ALA A 807 -9.38 -14.47 13.29
N LEU A 808 -10.31 -14.81 14.19
CA LEU A 808 -11.00 -13.86 15.06
C LEU A 808 -10.05 -13.14 16.02
N VAL A 809 -9.07 -13.82 16.58
CA VAL A 809 -8.07 -13.18 17.43
C VAL A 809 -7.21 -12.21 16.64
N GLN A 810 -6.86 -12.53 15.40
CA GLN A 810 -6.15 -11.62 14.51
C GLN A 810 -7.00 -10.40 14.13
N ILE A 811 -8.26 -10.58 13.86
CA ILE A 811 -9.20 -9.49 13.59
C ILE A 811 -9.31 -8.57 14.82
N LYS A 812 -9.50 -9.13 16.00
CA LYS A 812 -9.51 -8.34 17.25
C LYS A 812 -8.20 -7.57 17.44
N ALA A 813 -7.06 -8.23 17.22
CA ALA A 813 -5.76 -7.59 17.29
C ALA A 813 -5.61 -6.45 16.28
N LEU A 814 -6.17 -6.59 15.08
CA LEU A 814 -6.22 -5.54 14.07
C LEU A 814 -7.03 -4.34 14.56
N LEU A 815 -8.23 -4.57 15.05
CA LEU A 815 -9.16 -3.52 15.47
C LEU A 815 -8.71 -2.78 16.75
N GLU A 816 -8.03 -3.48 17.66
CA GLU A 816 -7.59 -2.96 18.96
C GLU A 816 -6.16 -2.34 18.92
N LYS A 817 -5.39 -2.60 17.87
CA LYS A 817 -4.02 -2.07 17.78
C LYS A 817 -4.04 -0.56 17.59
N PRO A 818 -3.27 0.20 18.39
CA PRO A 818 -3.09 1.62 18.15
C PRO A 818 -2.21 1.84 16.92
N TYR A 819 -2.79 2.40 15.88
CA TYR A 819 -2.08 2.82 14.67
C TYR A 819 -1.81 4.32 14.71
N LEU A 820 -0.75 4.75 14.05
CA LEU A 820 -0.52 6.16 13.76
C LEU A 820 -1.23 6.48 12.43
N TYR A 821 -2.29 7.24 12.48
CA TYR A 821 -3.04 7.66 11.32
C TYR A 821 -2.53 8.96 10.72
N CYS A 822 -2.69 9.14 9.42
CA CYS A 822 -2.34 10.38 8.74
C CYS A 822 -3.14 11.57 9.29
N GLY A 823 -4.40 11.37 9.67
CA GLY A 823 -5.21 12.41 10.33
C GLY A 823 -4.62 12.87 11.66
N ASP A 824 -4.15 11.94 12.51
CA ASP A 824 -3.46 12.30 13.77
C ASP A 824 -2.18 13.10 13.52
N LEU A 825 -1.43 12.69 12.50
CA LEU A 825 -0.20 13.36 12.11
C LEU A 825 -0.49 14.79 11.60
N MET A 826 -1.46 14.94 10.71
CA MET A 826 -1.87 16.23 10.17
C MET A 826 -2.44 17.15 11.25
N TRP A 827 -3.18 16.59 12.20
CA TRP A 827 -3.68 17.35 13.35
C TRP A 827 -2.52 17.93 14.18
N LEU A 828 -1.53 17.10 14.54
CA LEU A 828 -0.35 17.57 15.27
C LEU A 828 0.43 18.64 14.51
N HIS A 829 0.58 18.50 13.19
CA HIS A 829 1.21 19.53 12.36
C HIS A 829 0.38 20.81 12.29
N GLY A 830 -0.95 20.71 12.15
CA GLY A 830 -1.85 21.83 12.14
C GLY A 830 -1.81 22.63 13.45
N GLU A 831 -1.73 21.94 14.60
CA GLU A 831 -1.56 22.59 15.92
C GLU A 831 -0.20 23.31 16.06
N VAL A 832 0.86 22.77 15.49
CA VAL A 832 2.23 23.25 15.70
C VAL A 832 2.69 24.23 14.63
N ARG A 833 2.30 23.99 13.38
CA ARG A 833 2.77 24.70 12.18
C ARG A 833 1.69 25.56 11.53
N GLY A 834 0.49 25.59 12.06
CA GLY A 834 -0.65 26.25 11.44
C GLY A 834 -1.74 26.59 12.43
N HIS A 835 -2.95 26.59 11.89
CA HIS A 835 -4.17 26.82 12.65
C HIS A 835 -5.29 25.94 12.10
N ILE A 836 -5.83 25.03 12.91
CA ILE A 836 -6.92 24.15 12.48
C ILE A 836 -8.22 24.95 12.31
N VAL A 837 -8.83 24.85 11.13
CA VAL A 837 -10.11 25.46 10.80
C VAL A 837 -11.17 24.41 10.51
N ARG A 838 -12.44 24.76 10.78
CA ARG A 838 -13.58 23.87 10.51
C ARG A 838 -14.20 24.08 9.12
N ASP A 839 -13.98 25.25 8.56
CA ASP A 839 -14.54 25.67 7.28
C ASP A 839 -13.48 25.49 6.19
N PRO A 840 -13.65 24.54 5.24
CA PRO A 840 -12.68 24.28 4.19
C PRO A 840 -12.41 25.50 3.29
N LYS A 841 -13.41 26.37 3.08
CA LYS A 841 -13.26 27.60 2.29
C LYS A 841 -12.32 28.63 2.90
N LYS A 842 -11.98 28.48 4.18
CA LYS A 842 -11.05 29.34 4.89
C LYS A 842 -9.67 28.72 5.06
N ALA A 843 -9.48 27.52 4.56
CA ALA A 843 -8.22 26.80 4.68
C ALA A 843 -7.22 27.26 3.61
N ASP A 844 -5.96 27.34 3.98
CA ASP A 844 -4.85 27.45 3.03
C ASP A 844 -4.40 26.04 2.58
N VAL A 845 -4.59 25.04 3.46
CA VAL A 845 -4.28 23.61 3.21
C VAL A 845 -5.52 22.77 3.52
N ILE A 846 -5.90 21.92 2.60
CA ILE A 846 -6.99 20.95 2.74
C ILE A 846 -6.39 19.53 2.75
N PHE A 847 -6.48 18.84 3.88
CA PHE A 847 -6.13 17.43 3.98
C PHE A 847 -7.39 16.58 3.78
N THR A 848 -7.48 15.86 2.67
CA THR A 848 -8.68 15.12 2.27
C THR A 848 -8.35 13.93 1.36
N LEU A 849 -9.34 13.08 1.06
CA LEU A 849 -9.22 12.06 0.02
C LEU A 849 -9.28 12.70 -1.38
N PRO A 850 -8.61 12.12 -2.38
CA PRO A 850 -8.54 12.70 -3.73
C PRO A 850 -9.90 12.82 -4.45
N ASP A 851 -10.83 11.91 -4.14
CA ASP A 851 -12.20 11.87 -4.69
C ASP A 851 -13.21 12.70 -3.89
N SER A 852 -12.76 13.32 -2.80
CA SER A 852 -13.59 14.12 -1.91
C SER A 852 -14.14 15.37 -2.61
N ARG A 853 -15.37 15.79 -2.21
CA ARG A 853 -15.91 17.09 -2.60
C ARG A 853 -14.99 18.27 -2.21
N TYR A 854 -14.25 18.15 -1.13
CA TYR A 854 -13.32 19.20 -0.68
C TYR A 854 -12.12 19.35 -1.61
N ALA A 855 -11.69 18.26 -2.25
CA ALA A 855 -10.67 18.32 -3.30
C ALA A 855 -11.21 18.97 -4.60
N LYS A 856 -12.50 18.79 -4.88
CA LYS A 856 -13.17 19.35 -6.07
C LYS A 856 -13.48 20.81 -5.93
N ASP A 857 -13.99 21.20 -4.76
CA ASP A 857 -14.44 22.57 -4.47
C ASP A 857 -13.30 23.48 -3.99
N ALA A 858 -12.06 22.98 -3.97
CA ALA A 858 -10.90 23.77 -3.56
C ALA A 858 -10.60 24.88 -4.56
N ASP A 859 -10.34 26.09 -4.03
CA ASP A 859 -9.90 27.23 -4.80
C ASP A 859 -8.43 27.03 -5.29
N ASP A 860 -8.02 27.72 -6.35
CA ASP A 860 -6.69 27.57 -6.97
C ASP A 860 -5.52 27.92 -6.04
N ASP A 861 -5.75 28.71 -5.01
CA ASP A 861 -4.77 29.10 -3.99
C ASP A 861 -4.73 28.15 -2.78
N GLN A 862 -5.61 27.16 -2.74
CA GLN A 862 -5.66 26.15 -1.69
C GLN A 862 -4.83 24.92 -2.04
N GLU A 863 -3.97 24.52 -1.13
CA GLU A 863 -3.16 23.32 -1.29
C GLU A 863 -3.91 22.06 -0.85
N ILE A 864 -4.02 21.08 -1.74
CA ILE A 864 -4.61 19.77 -1.41
C ILE A 864 -3.51 18.80 -1.04
N ILE A 865 -3.61 18.22 0.15
CA ILE A 865 -2.75 17.14 0.62
C ILE A 865 -3.60 15.89 0.85
N THR A 866 -3.20 14.77 0.26
CA THR A 866 -3.89 13.50 0.48
C THR A 866 -3.01 12.54 1.28
N PRO A 867 -3.60 11.59 2.03
CA PRO A 867 -2.84 10.59 2.78
C PRO A 867 -2.04 9.65 1.87
N PHE A 868 -2.30 9.67 0.57
CA PHE A 868 -1.63 8.84 -0.44
C PHE A 868 -0.39 9.49 -1.07
N MET A 869 -0.13 10.75 -0.79
CA MET A 869 1.12 11.43 -1.15
C MET A 869 2.26 10.90 -0.27
N THR A 870 2.63 9.65 -0.48
CA THR A 870 3.52 8.86 0.39
C THR A 870 4.87 9.50 0.61
N ASP A 871 5.49 10.04 -0.45
CA ASP A 871 6.77 10.75 -0.36
C ASP A 871 6.67 11.97 0.54
N ARG A 872 5.61 12.75 0.40
CA ARG A 872 5.37 13.95 1.20
C ARG A 872 5.05 13.62 2.66
N ILE A 873 4.22 12.61 2.91
CA ILE A 873 3.91 12.15 4.26
C ILE A 873 5.17 11.67 4.99
N LEU A 874 6.06 10.97 4.30
CA LEU A 874 7.28 10.44 4.91
C LEU A 874 8.38 11.49 5.08
N ASP A 875 8.56 12.39 4.14
CA ASP A 875 9.66 13.37 4.16
C ASP A 875 9.31 14.65 4.92
N GLU A 876 8.15 15.23 4.62
CA GLU A 876 7.76 16.51 5.23
C GLU A 876 7.15 16.34 6.62
N PHE A 877 6.24 15.37 6.77
CA PHE A 877 5.46 15.20 8.00
C PHE A 877 6.08 14.18 8.97
N MET A 878 7.02 13.34 8.53
CA MET A 878 7.77 12.41 9.39
C MET A 878 9.28 12.63 9.27
N PRO A 879 9.77 13.84 9.48
CA PRO A 879 11.17 14.13 9.24
C PRO A 879 12.07 13.29 10.15
N THR A 880 13.18 12.87 9.61
CA THR A 880 14.35 12.46 10.44
C THR A 880 14.93 13.69 11.11
N LYS A 881 15.53 13.50 12.31
CA LYS A 881 16.17 14.57 13.05
C LYS A 881 17.24 15.24 12.21
#